data_de6e1d57a97f2fbc4c0f39f36ef91e4c
#
_entry.id   de6e1d57a97f2fbc4c0f39f36ef91e4c
#
_cell.length_a   1.000
_cell.length_b   1.000
_cell.length_c   1.000
_cell.angle_alpha   90.00
_cell.angle_beta   90.00
_cell.angle_gamma   90.00
#
_symmetry.space_group_name_H-M   'P 1'
#
loop_
_entity.id
_entity.type
_entity.pdbx_description
1 polymer ?
#
loop_
_entity_poly.entity_id
_entity_poly.type
_entity_poly.pdbx_seq_one_letter_code
_entity_poly.pdbx_strand_id
1 'polypeptide(L)'
;MKGLSKKKRVSTWLALGITVVSCFALSGEVQASVERTKVDEFANVLDVSASPTERTNGVYDTNYFNNFSDLGAWHGYYLPEKSNKELLGGFAGPLIIAEEYPVNLAASLNKLTVKNKKMGETYDLSQSNRMDLSYYPGRLEQTYELDDLTIHLALIFVSNRTALIQTTLENTGEEPLSLEASWTGAVFDKIQEGTETLDIGTRLTAKDNDIQVNFGEVRETWNYFATKDTKYTIHHADKVSTKIDNRNYTATAEPIELKPKQTYNTYTTESYTFTKEEEAKEQQQAPEYTKNAACYFKENKQRWQGYLDKTFDQKKTAEFPEYQNALVKSIETINTNWRSAAGAFKHDGIVPSMSYKWFIGMWAWDSWKADVATADFNPELAKNNMRALFDYQIQKDDTVRPQDAGAIIDAVFYNQDSARGGEGGNWNERNSKPPLAAWAVWHIYQETKDKEFLKEMYPKLVAYHNWWYTNRDYNKNGIAEYGSMVSDAHWQKDDKDQIIKDKNGQPKVDDDAVIEAAAWESGMDNATRFDKEGVGKGDVGVKVFENKNKGKVVGYSINQESVDLNAYLYAEKGYLASIAEELGKKEDYKNYQKEAKKLKKYIQENMFDEKTGFFYDLQINEDGSKTKLLVNRGKGTEGWLPLWAKVATKEQAAAVKKNMMNQEMFNTFMPFPTASKDNEKFAATKYWRGPVWLDQALFGVEALQNYDYTKEAKEMTQKLFLHAEGLMGEGPIHENYDPLTGKGLSTKNFSWSAAAYYLLYKNTLLSNNPTTQTAFEIK
;
A
#
# COMPACT_ATOMS: atom_id res chain seq x y z
N MET A 1 2.08 46.95 -49.58
CA MET A 1 1.14 45.84 -49.76
C MET A 1 1.62 44.69 -48.89
N LYS A 2 0.97 44.53 -47.79
CA LYS A 2 0.17 43.38 -47.33
C LYS A 2 0.94 42.06 -47.32
N GLY A 3 1.23 41.55 -46.09
CA GLY A 3 0.73 40.34 -45.56
C GLY A 3 1.19 40.03 -44.15
N LEU A 4 0.30 40.23 -43.20
CA LEU A 4 0.41 39.84 -41.81
C LEU A 4 0.33 38.30 -41.64
N SER A 5 1.36 37.69 -41.07
CA SER A 5 1.31 36.31 -40.59
C SER A 5 0.98 36.30 -39.09
N LYS A 6 -0.19 35.80 -38.74
CA LYS A 6 -0.65 35.58 -37.35
C LYS A 6 0.10 34.39 -36.74
N LYS A 7 0.94 34.63 -35.74
CA LYS A 7 1.41 33.60 -34.82
C LYS A 7 0.23 33.19 -33.93
N LYS A 8 -0.25 31.95 -34.09
CA LYS A 8 -1.12 31.30 -33.15
C LYS A 8 -0.30 30.90 -31.89
N ARG A 9 -0.61 31.52 -30.77
CA ARG A 9 -0.24 31.00 -29.45
C ARG A 9 -1.09 29.76 -29.20
N VAL A 10 -0.45 28.62 -29.05
CA VAL A 10 -1.06 27.42 -28.54
C VAL A 10 -1.01 27.54 -27.00
N SER A 11 -2.10 27.87 -26.38
CA SER A 11 -2.30 27.74 -24.93
C SER A 11 -2.63 26.28 -24.64
N THR A 12 -1.69 25.57 -24.04
CA THR A 12 -1.92 24.23 -23.49
C THR A 12 -2.84 24.37 -22.27
N TRP A 13 -4.11 24.05 -22.46
CA TRP A 13 -5.02 23.82 -21.35
C TRP A 13 -4.79 22.40 -20.84
N LEU A 14 -4.23 22.26 -19.65
CA LEU A 14 -4.37 21.02 -18.87
C LEU A 14 -5.86 20.93 -18.52
N ALA A 15 -6.58 20.07 -19.20
CA ALA A 15 -7.92 19.68 -18.82
C ALA A 15 -7.81 18.68 -17.66
N LEU A 16 -7.89 19.15 -16.41
CA LEU A 16 -8.33 18.30 -15.31
C LEU A 16 -9.79 17.90 -15.64
N GLY A 17 -9.97 16.63 -15.98
CA GLY A 17 -11.29 16.07 -16.19
C GLY A 17 -12.05 15.98 -14.87
N ILE A 18 -12.81 17.02 -14.54
CA ILE A 18 -13.87 16.93 -13.55
C ILE A 18 -15.00 16.18 -14.24
N THR A 19 -15.14 14.89 -13.94
CA THR A 19 -16.30 14.12 -14.35
C THR A 19 -17.46 14.52 -13.46
N VAL A 20 -18.19 15.55 -13.84
CA VAL A 20 -19.54 15.83 -13.28
C VAL A 20 -20.46 14.77 -13.88
N VAL A 21 -20.69 13.69 -13.14
CA VAL A 21 -21.67 12.68 -13.55
C VAL A 21 -23.06 13.21 -13.26
N SER A 22 -23.76 13.61 -14.31
CA SER A 22 -25.18 13.98 -14.23
C SER A 22 -26.00 12.71 -14.01
N CYS A 23 -26.72 12.61 -12.90
CA CYS A 23 -27.68 11.54 -12.65
C CYS A 23 -28.86 11.61 -13.63
N PHE A 24 -28.69 11.11 -14.86
CA PHE A 24 -29.79 10.86 -15.77
C PHE A 24 -30.24 9.41 -15.69
N ALA A 25 -31.54 9.19 -15.47
CA ALA A 25 -32.13 7.88 -15.43
C ALA A 25 -32.02 7.19 -16.81
N LEU A 26 -31.21 6.12 -16.89
CA LEU A 26 -31.24 5.18 -18.00
C LEU A 26 -32.17 4.03 -17.63
N SER A 27 -33.35 3.99 -18.28
CA SER A 27 -34.22 2.83 -18.33
C SER A 27 -33.61 1.84 -19.33
N GLY A 28 -32.90 0.81 -18.85
CA GLY A 28 -32.39 -0.30 -19.66
C GLY A 28 -32.99 -1.62 -19.20
N GLU A 29 -33.31 -2.47 -20.16
CA GLU A 29 -34.03 -3.73 -20.03
C GLU A 29 -33.38 -4.71 -19.02
N VAL A 30 -34.28 -5.34 -18.23
CA VAL A 30 -33.92 -6.39 -17.25
C VAL A 30 -33.56 -7.67 -18.00
N GLN A 31 -32.27 -7.94 -18.17
CA GLN A 31 -31.78 -9.29 -18.43
C GLN A 31 -31.80 -10.09 -17.13
N ALA A 32 -32.28 -11.32 -17.18
CA ALA A 32 -32.39 -12.23 -16.03
C ALA A 32 -31.06 -12.27 -15.24
N SER A 33 -31.08 -11.76 -14.02
CA SER A 33 -29.93 -11.63 -13.16
C SER A 33 -29.48 -12.99 -12.65
N VAL A 34 -28.30 -13.41 -13.05
CA VAL A 34 -27.52 -14.38 -12.30
C VAL A 34 -27.27 -13.79 -10.91
N GLU A 35 -27.48 -14.56 -9.85
CA GLU A 35 -27.29 -14.11 -8.46
C GLU A 35 -25.84 -13.63 -8.27
N ARG A 36 -25.61 -12.34 -8.06
CA ARG A 36 -24.30 -11.74 -7.90
C ARG A 36 -24.00 -11.57 -6.42
N THR A 37 -22.77 -11.81 -6.00
CA THR A 37 -22.32 -11.55 -4.65
C THR A 37 -22.43 -10.06 -4.35
N LYS A 38 -23.25 -9.70 -3.37
CA LYS A 38 -23.62 -8.30 -3.11
C LYS A 38 -22.73 -7.67 -2.06
N VAL A 39 -22.42 -6.40 -2.21
CA VAL A 39 -21.67 -5.60 -1.22
C VAL A 39 -22.23 -5.77 0.20
N ASP A 40 -23.56 -5.78 0.36
CA ASP A 40 -24.22 -5.88 1.66
C ASP A 40 -24.10 -7.27 2.34
N GLU A 41 -23.55 -8.26 1.66
CA GLU A 41 -23.29 -9.60 2.23
C GLU A 41 -21.97 -9.68 2.99
N PHE A 42 -21.11 -8.66 2.90
CA PHE A 42 -19.79 -8.62 3.49
C PHE A 42 -19.69 -7.62 4.65
N ALA A 43 -20.58 -7.72 5.61
CA ALA A 43 -20.48 -6.93 6.83
C ALA A 43 -19.34 -7.44 7.72
N ASN A 44 -18.53 -6.52 8.26
CA ASN A 44 -17.51 -6.79 9.27
C ASN A 44 -16.51 -7.90 8.90
N VAL A 45 -16.11 -7.98 7.62
CA VAL A 45 -15.02 -8.90 7.23
C VAL A 45 -13.67 -8.45 7.82
N LEU A 46 -13.57 -7.17 8.19
CA LEU A 46 -12.47 -6.57 8.93
C LEU A 46 -13.04 -5.76 10.11
N ASP A 47 -12.54 -6.01 11.32
CA ASP A 47 -12.87 -5.19 12.49
C ASP A 47 -12.19 -3.82 12.36
N VAL A 48 -13.01 -2.77 12.35
CA VAL A 48 -12.59 -1.35 12.32
C VAL A 48 -13.10 -0.60 13.55
N SER A 49 -13.43 -1.30 14.62
CA SER A 49 -13.87 -0.67 15.88
C SER A 49 -12.68 -0.15 16.68
N ALA A 50 -12.83 1.04 17.29
CA ALA A 50 -11.77 1.65 18.08
C ALA A 50 -12.29 2.63 19.13
N SER A 51 -11.43 2.85 20.12
CA SER A 51 -11.51 3.96 21.10
C SER A 51 -10.22 4.80 20.99
N PRO A 52 -10.13 5.73 20.03
CA PRO A 52 -8.91 6.51 19.78
C PRO A 52 -8.49 7.33 21.00
N THR A 53 -7.17 7.45 21.17
CA THR A 53 -6.54 8.23 22.25
C THR A 53 -5.57 9.26 21.64
N GLU A 54 -4.98 10.11 22.48
CA GLU A 54 -3.97 11.11 22.12
C GLU A 54 -2.62 10.53 21.68
N ARG A 55 -2.51 9.19 21.57
CA ARG A 55 -1.27 8.54 21.15
C ARG A 55 -1.15 8.49 19.63
N THR A 56 0.08 8.60 19.15
CA THR A 56 0.38 8.31 17.74
C THR A 56 0.23 6.84 17.44
N ASN A 57 -0.15 6.54 16.19
CA ASN A 57 -0.01 5.21 15.64
C ASN A 57 1.47 4.96 15.29
N GLY A 58 2.30 4.75 16.29
CA GLY A 58 3.72 4.48 16.10
C GLY A 58 4.15 3.21 16.78
N VAL A 59 5.08 2.50 16.15
CA VAL A 59 5.85 1.39 16.70
C VAL A 59 5.02 0.20 17.17
N TYR A 60 4.69 -0.72 16.26
CA TYR A 60 4.18 -2.09 16.54
C TYR A 60 3.28 -2.19 17.79
N ASP A 61 2.52 -1.14 18.07
CA ASP A 61 1.61 -1.15 19.20
C ASP A 61 0.42 -2.06 18.88
N THR A 62 0.23 -3.08 19.70
CA THR A 62 -0.84 -4.06 19.54
C THR A 62 -2.24 -3.46 19.73
N ASN A 63 -2.34 -2.23 20.24
CA ASN A 63 -3.60 -1.53 20.50
C ASN A 63 -4.09 -0.70 19.30
N TYR A 64 -3.42 -0.74 18.14
CA TYR A 64 -3.88 0.00 16.99
C TYR A 64 -4.86 -0.75 16.16
N PHE A 65 -5.81 0.00 15.70
CA PHE A 65 -7.05 -0.39 15.09
C PHE A 65 -6.97 -0.21 13.58
N ASN A 66 -7.70 -1.03 12.86
CA ASN A 66 -7.92 -0.83 11.44
C ASN A 66 -8.88 0.33 11.28
N ASN A 67 -8.60 1.22 10.38
CA ASN A 67 -9.49 2.33 10.05
C ASN A 67 -10.13 2.12 8.69
N PHE A 68 -11.25 2.80 8.46
CA PHE A 68 -11.87 2.95 7.15
C PHE A 68 -11.42 4.25 6.50
N SER A 69 -10.87 4.16 5.30
CA SER A 69 -10.57 5.26 4.40
C SER A 69 -10.84 4.83 2.96
N ASP A 70 -11.18 5.75 2.06
CA ASP A 70 -11.51 5.44 0.67
C ASP A 70 -11.17 6.63 -0.25
N LEU A 71 -11.19 6.41 -1.58
CA LEU A 71 -10.92 7.41 -2.62
C LEU A 71 -9.58 8.15 -2.45
N GLY A 72 -8.61 7.55 -1.79
CA GLY A 72 -7.31 8.15 -1.55
C GLY A 72 -7.31 9.27 -0.51
N ALA A 73 -8.28 9.29 0.39
CA ALA A 73 -8.33 10.29 1.44
C ALA A 73 -7.15 10.17 2.42
N TRP A 74 -6.73 11.32 2.97
CA TRP A 74 -5.66 11.42 3.96
C TRP A 74 -6.19 11.43 5.40
N HIS A 75 -7.41 10.97 5.57
CA HIS A 75 -8.05 10.75 6.86
C HIS A 75 -8.92 9.50 6.79
N GLY A 76 -9.29 9.00 7.97
CA GLY A 76 -10.11 7.81 8.10
C GLY A 76 -10.88 7.79 9.41
N TYR A 77 -11.79 6.84 9.54
CA TYR A 77 -12.69 6.72 10.68
C TYR A 77 -12.72 5.31 11.19
N TYR A 78 -13.28 5.18 12.40
CA TYR A 78 -13.53 3.90 13.04
C TYR A 78 -15.01 3.81 13.43
N LEU A 79 -15.51 2.60 13.57
CA LEU A 79 -16.71 2.37 14.36
C LEU A 79 -16.36 2.54 15.86
N PRO A 80 -17.28 3.06 16.69
CA PRO A 80 -17.04 3.07 18.13
C PRO A 80 -17.04 1.65 18.66
N GLU A 81 -16.21 1.36 19.65
CA GLU A 81 -16.34 0.10 20.42
C GLU A 81 -17.68 0.08 21.18
N LYS A 82 -18.44 -0.99 21.03
CA LYS A 82 -19.75 -1.15 21.72
C LYS A 82 -19.68 -0.96 23.23
N SER A 83 -18.53 -1.26 23.83
CA SER A 83 -18.27 -1.10 25.27
C SER A 83 -18.04 0.35 25.69
N ASN A 84 -17.65 1.23 24.77
CA ASN A 84 -17.37 2.63 25.04
C ASN A 84 -18.60 3.51 24.75
N LYS A 85 -19.46 3.66 25.76
CA LYS A 85 -20.71 4.43 25.66
C LYS A 85 -20.52 5.89 25.25
N GLU A 86 -19.36 6.47 25.58
CA GLU A 86 -19.06 7.87 25.28
C GLU A 86 -18.87 8.14 23.80
N LEU A 87 -18.59 7.11 22.99
CA LEU A 87 -18.38 7.25 21.54
C LEU A 87 -19.63 6.90 20.69
N LEU A 88 -20.65 6.27 21.29
CA LEU A 88 -21.87 5.88 20.57
C LEU A 88 -22.60 7.12 19.98
N GLY A 89 -23.07 7.00 18.75
CA GLY A 89 -23.71 8.09 18.02
C GLY A 89 -22.76 8.96 17.20
N GLY A 90 -21.46 8.59 17.14
CA GLY A 90 -20.47 9.23 16.30
C GLY A 90 -19.52 8.21 15.71
N PHE A 91 -18.91 8.55 14.57
CA PHE A 91 -17.77 7.76 14.09
C PHE A 91 -16.53 8.16 14.89
N ALA A 92 -15.80 7.16 15.37
CA ALA A 92 -14.61 7.42 16.18
C ALA A 92 -13.47 7.97 15.30
N GLY A 93 -12.63 8.82 15.87
CA GLY A 93 -11.61 9.58 15.16
C GLY A 93 -12.04 11.03 14.86
N PRO A 94 -11.60 11.62 13.75
CA PRO A 94 -10.87 11.00 12.65
C PRO A 94 -9.42 10.69 12.99
N LEU A 95 -8.89 9.63 12.35
CA LEU A 95 -7.47 9.50 12.09
C LEU A 95 -7.15 10.48 10.96
N ILE A 96 -6.15 11.32 11.13
CA ILE A 96 -5.58 12.13 10.05
C ILE A 96 -4.14 11.69 9.77
N ILE A 97 -3.74 11.76 8.51
CA ILE A 97 -2.35 11.65 8.13
C ILE A 97 -1.83 13.07 7.99
N ALA A 98 -1.03 13.50 8.97
CA ALA A 98 -0.36 14.77 8.94
C ALA A 98 0.92 14.65 8.10
N GLU A 99 0.71 14.51 6.79
CA GLU A 99 1.71 14.28 5.73
C GLU A 99 2.35 12.88 5.79
N GLU A 100 3.20 12.57 6.75
CA GLU A 100 3.92 11.28 6.85
C GLU A 100 3.51 10.44 8.07
N TYR A 101 2.74 11.01 9.00
CA TYR A 101 2.39 10.33 10.25
C TYR A 101 0.88 10.26 10.49
N PRO A 102 0.35 9.08 10.81
CA PRO A 102 -1.04 8.94 11.23
C PRO A 102 -1.21 9.36 12.69
N VAL A 103 -2.17 10.23 12.95
CA VAL A 103 -2.52 10.69 14.30
C VAL A 103 -4.03 10.81 14.45
N ASN A 104 -4.56 10.52 15.63
CA ASN A 104 -5.97 10.75 15.91
C ASN A 104 -6.19 12.22 16.29
N LEU A 105 -7.10 12.90 15.61
CA LEU A 105 -7.46 14.29 15.88
C LEU A 105 -8.39 14.40 17.10
N ALA A 106 -9.21 13.39 17.33
CA ALA A 106 -10.19 13.31 18.40
C ALA A 106 -10.50 11.83 18.74
N ALA A 107 -11.15 11.58 19.84
CA ALA A 107 -11.78 10.29 20.10
C ALA A 107 -13.04 10.09 19.25
N SER A 108 -13.87 11.14 19.13
CA SER A 108 -14.93 11.32 18.14
C SER A 108 -15.15 12.82 17.98
N LEU A 109 -15.05 13.31 16.74
CA LEU A 109 -15.09 14.77 16.51
C LEU A 109 -16.51 15.26 16.23
N ASN A 110 -17.45 14.43 15.81
CA ASN A 110 -18.79 14.82 15.41
C ASN A 110 -19.83 13.82 15.91
N LYS A 111 -20.05 13.79 17.22
CA LYS A 111 -20.94 12.84 17.89
C LYS A 111 -22.35 13.40 18.07
N LEU A 112 -23.36 12.71 17.53
CA LEU A 112 -24.78 13.02 17.69
C LEU A 112 -25.27 12.72 19.11
N THR A 113 -26.04 13.63 19.65
CA THR A 113 -26.92 13.44 20.80
C THR A 113 -28.32 13.89 20.45
N VAL A 114 -29.35 13.13 20.86
CA VAL A 114 -30.75 13.46 20.59
C VAL A 114 -31.49 13.55 21.91
N LYS A 115 -32.17 14.68 22.11
CA LYS A 115 -32.96 14.95 23.31
C LYS A 115 -34.45 15.00 22.95
N ASN A 116 -35.29 14.30 23.71
CA ASN A 116 -36.72 14.47 23.66
C ASN A 116 -37.13 15.74 24.43
N LYS A 117 -37.59 16.76 23.74
CA LYS A 117 -37.90 18.08 24.35
C LYS A 117 -39.12 18.03 25.26
N LYS A 118 -40.09 17.15 24.99
CA LYS A 118 -41.28 16.99 25.82
C LYS A 118 -40.97 16.33 27.14
N MET A 119 -40.09 15.30 27.14
CA MET A 119 -39.66 14.56 28.33
C MET A 119 -38.51 15.28 29.04
N GLY A 120 -37.74 16.11 28.33
CA GLY A 120 -36.56 16.76 28.88
C GLY A 120 -35.34 15.85 28.99
N GLU A 121 -35.40 14.63 28.44
CA GLU A 121 -34.40 13.58 28.57
C GLU A 121 -33.62 13.36 27.26
N THR A 122 -32.36 13.02 27.39
CA THR A 122 -31.50 12.62 26.26
C THR A 122 -31.57 11.11 26.09
N TYR A 123 -31.72 10.65 24.85
CA TYR A 123 -31.68 9.22 24.54
C TYR A 123 -30.31 8.63 24.85
N ASP A 124 -30.24 7.61 25.70
CA ASP A 124 -29.02 6.84 25.98
C ASP A 124 -28.88 5.73 24.95
N LEU A 125 -28.02 5.91 23.96
CA LEU A 125 -27.80 4.93 22.89
C LEU A 125 -27.28 3.59 23.39
N SER A 126 -26.66 3.55 24.58
CA SER A 126 -26.22 2.29 25.20
C SER A 126 -27.38 1.41 25.71
N GLN A 127 -28.57 1.99 25.80
CA GLN A 127 -29.80 1.30 26.20
C GLN A 127 -30.68 0.90 25.01
N SER A 128 -30.14 0.94 23.78
CA SER A 128 -30.87 0.51 22.58
C SER A 128 -31.33 -0.94 22.69
N ASN A 129 -32.57 -1.21 22.31
CA ASN A 129 -33.12 -2.56 22.22
C ASN A 129 -32.34 -3.43 21.22
N ARG A 130 -31.82 -2.77 20.16
CA ARG A 130 -30.88 -3.34 19.21
C ARG A 130 -29.86 -2.28 18.82
N MET A 131 -28.58 -2.68 18.82
CA MET A 131 -27.45 -1.89 18.35
C MET A 131 -26.71 -2.67 17.26
N ASP A 132 -26.61 -2.09 16.07
CA ASP A 132 -25.85 -2.64 14.97
C ASP A 132 -24.78 -1.63 14.55
N LEU A 133 -23.52 -2.07 14.58
CA LEU A 133 -22.35 -1.30 14.16
C LEU A 133 -21.66 -2.13 13.08
N SER A 134 -21.68 -1.66 11.84
CA SER A 134 -21.29 -2.47 10.70
C SER A 134 -20.35 -1.71 9.75
N TYR A 135 -19.27 -2.37 9.38
CA TYR A 135 -18.40 -2.00 8.26
C TYR A 135 -18.76 -2.84 7.05
N TYR A 136 -19.23 -2.22 6.02
CA TYR A 136 -19.43 -2.81 4.70
C TYR A 136 -18.39 -2.28 3.72
N PRO A 137 -18.05 -2.99 2.63
CA PRO A 137 -17.17 -2.44 1.62
C PRO A 137 -17.61 -1.04 1.17
N GLY A 138 -16.76 -0.06 1.49
CA GLY A 138 -16.94 1.35 1.15
C GLY A 138 -17.83 2.18 2.08
N ARG A 139 -18.31 1.66 3.21
CA ARG A 139 -19.10 2.46 4.14
C ARG A 139 -19.12 1.95 5.57
N LEU A 140 -19.26 2.85 6.52
CA LEU A 140 -19.55 2.54 7.92
C LEU A 140 -21.02 2.84 8.21
N GLU A 141 -21.69 2.00 8.99
CA GLU A 141 -23.07 2.18 9.43
C GLU A 141 -23.22 1.93 10.93
N GLN A 142 -24.14 2.69 11.55
CA GLN A 142 -24.55 2.51 12.94
C GLN A 142 -26.07 2.58 12.98
N THR A 143 -26.72 1.64 13.67
CA THR A 143 -28.18 1.66 13.91
C THR A 143 -28.45 1.43 15.39
N TYR A 144 -29.32 2.28 15.94
CA TYR A 144 -29.77 2.24 17.33
C TYR A 144 -31.29 2.21 17.36
N GLU A 145 -31.88 1.08 17.74
CA GLU A 145 -33.33 0.94 17.90
C GLU A 145 -33.69 1.17 19.37
N LEU A 146 -34.36 2.28 19.67
CA LEU A 146 -34.87 2.66 20.98
C LEU A 146 -36.39 2.43 21.00
N ASP A 147 -37.06 2.66 22.14
CA ASP A 147 -38.50 2.34 22.29
C ASP A 147 -39.40 3.08 21.30
N ASP A 148 -39.10 4.36 21.04
CA ASP A 148 -39.94 5.24 20.18
C ASP A 148 -39.13 5.91 19.04
N LEU A 149 -37.81 5.69 18.99
CA LEU A 149 -36.92 6.33 18.05
C LEU A 149 -35.89 5.32 17.51
N THR A 150 -35.75 5.26 16.19
CA THR A 150 -34.60 4.63 15.54
C THR A 150 -33.65 5.70 15.00
N ILE A 151 -32.36 5.55 15.29
CA ILE A 151 -31.29 6.40 14.81
C ILE A 151 -30.40 5.58 13.89
N HIS A 152 -30.17 6.08 12.67
CA HIS A 152 -29.25 5.47 11.72
C HIS A 152 -28.22 6.49 11.25
N LEU A 153 -26.93 6.09 11.28
CA LEU A 153 -25.80 6.88 10.77
C LEU A 153 -25.09 6.07 9.68
N ALA A 154 -24.74 6.72 8.58
CA ALA A 154 -23.95 6.10 7.53
C ALA A 154 -22.87 7.07 7.05
N LEU A 155 -21.63 6.58 6.87
CA LEU A 155 -20.48 7.34 6.41
C LEU A 155 -19.89 6.72 5.16
N ILE A 156 -19.68 7.55 4.13
CA ILE A 156 -18.95 7.24 2.90
C ILE A 156 -17.95 8.35 2.60
N PHE A 157 -16.98 8.09 1.72
CA PHE A 157 -16.17 9.15 1.10
C PHE A 157 -16.81 9.60 -0.22
N VAL A 158 -16.81 10.91 -0.48
CA VAL A 158 -17.35 11.52 -1.71
C VAL A 158 -16.27 12.20 -2.56
N SER A 159 -15.12 12.45 -1.96
CA SER A 159 -13.89 12.89 -2.64
C SER A 159 -12.65 12.38 -1.90
N ASN A 160 -11.48 12.63 -2.46
CA ASN A 160 -10.21 12.32 -1.81
C ASN A 160 -9.86 13.27 -0.63
N ARG A 161 -10.78 14.15 -0.26
CA ARG A 161 -10.64 15.09 0.88
C ARG A 161 -11.85 15.07 1.81
N THR A 162 -12.98 14.51 1.39
CA THR A 162 -14.25 14.71 2.10
C THR A 162 -15.01 13.40 2.30
N ALA A 163 -15.37 13.14 3.56
CA ALA A 163 -16.38 12.16 3.95
C ALA A 163 -17.76 12.82 4.05
N LEU A 164 -18.81 12.05 3.73
CA LEU A 164 -20.22 12.42 3.83
C LEU A 164 -20.90 11.51 4.85
N ILE A 165 -21.56 12.11 5.83
CA ILE A 165 -22.29 11.41 6.89
C ILE A 165 -23.77 11.71 6.74
N GLN A 166 -24.59 10.67 6.64
CA GLN A 166 -26.04 10.74 6.74
C GLN A 166 -26.46 10.44 8.18
N THR A 167 -27.35 11.25 8.72
CA THR A 167 -28.05 11.02 9.99
C THR A 167 -29.54 10.88 9.69
N THR A 168 -30.14 9.75 10.09
CA THR A 168 -31.57 9.47 9.93
C THR A 168 -32.21 9.28 11.32
N LEU A 169 -33.28 10.01 11.60
CA LEU A 169 -34.10 9.87 12.79
C LEU A 169 -35.50 9.40 12.35
N GLU A 170 -35.96 8.25 12.84
CA GLU A 170 -37.28 7.71 12.54
C GLU A 170 -38.10 7.58 13.83
N ASN A 171 -39.25 8.22 13.89
CA ASN A 171 -40.23 8.02 14.95
C ASN A 171 -40.88 6.65 14.78
N THR A 172 -40.47 5.65 15.54
CA THR A 172 -41.04 4.29 15.52
C THR A 172 -42.18 4.11 16.49
N GLY A 173 -42.42 5.10 17.37
CA GLY A 173 -43.52 5.12 18.33
C GLY A 173 -44.86 5.46 17.73
N GLU A 174 -45.89 5.54 18.60
CA GLU A 174 -47.25 5.88 18.25
C GLU A 174 -47.58 7.39 18.50
N GLU A 175 -46.72 8.09 19.28
CA GLU A 175 -46.91 9.50 19.62
C GLU A 175 -45.96 10.42 18.84
N PRO A 176 -46.33 11.68 18.57
CA PRO A 176 -45.42 12.64 17.94
C PRO A 176 -44.25 13.00 18.85
N LEU A 177 -43.03 12.97 18.27
CA LEU A 177 -41.77 13.35 18.94
C LEU A 177 -41.40 14.80 18.60
N SER A 178 -40.93 15.54 19.61
CA SER A 178 -40.26 16.84 19.44
C SER A 178 -38.81 16.66 19.90
N LEU A 179 -37.90 16.70 18.95
CA LEU A 179 -36.50 16.34 19.17
C LEU A 179 -35.56 17.56 19.06
N GLU A 180 -34.50 17.54 19.83
CA GLU A 180 -33.35 18.43 19.67
C GLU A 180 -32.12 17.58 19.36
N ALA A 181 -31.59 17.73 18.17
CA ALA A 181 -30.36 17.07 17.73
C ALA A 181 -29.18 18.03 17.94
N SER A 182 -28.13 17.53 18.54
CA SER A 182 -26.87 18.25 18.75
C SER A 182 -25.68 17.38 18.41
N TRP A 183 -24.68 17.97 17.78
CA TRP A 183 -23.39 17.33 17.51
C TRP A 183 -22.32 17.93 18.40
N THR A 184 -21.50 17.09 18.99
CA THR A 184 -20.42 17.48 19.91
C THR A 184 -19.10 16.88 19.49
N GLY A 185 -18.04 17.61 19.72
CA GLY A 185 -16.68 17.13 19.49
C GLY A 185 -15.65 17.82 20.37
N ALA A 186 -14.54 17.12 20.58
CA ALA A 186 -13.41 17.62 21.34
C ALA A 186 -12.12 17.22 20.62
N VAL A 187 -11.31 18.22 20.21
CA VAL A 187 -9.99 17.94 19.62
C VAL A 187 -8.97 17.63 20.72
N PHE A 188 -8.09 16.70 20.46
CA PHE A 188 -6.99 16.38 21.36
C PHE A 188 -6.04 17.60 21.52
N ASP A 189 -5.53 17.76 22.72
CA ASP A 189 -4.63 18.86 23.07
C ASP A 189 -3.23 18.61 22.53
N LYS A 190 -2.78 17.41 22.75
CA LYS A 190 -1.42 17.00 22.50
C LYS A 190 -1.43 15.59 21.95
N ILE A 191 -0.40 15.28 21.18
CA ILE A 191 -0.18 13.96 20.64
C ILE A 191 1.02 13.37 21.34
N GLN A 192 0.87 12.14 21.88
CA GLN A 192 1.93 11.44 22.60
C GLN A 192 2.61 10.42 21.71
N GLU A 193 3.93 10.50 21.61
CA GLU A 193 4.79 9.47 21.01
C GLU A 193 5.77 8.96 22.08
N GLY A 194 5.53 7.74 22.58
CA GLY A 194 6.32 7.19 23.68
C GLY A 194 6.25 8.09 24.94
N THR A 195 7.37 8.71 25.29
CA THR A 195 7.48 9.68 26.40
C THR A 195 7.39 11.13 25.94
N GLU A 196 7.42 11.38 24.65
CA GLU A 196 7.38 12.72 24.07
C GLU A 196 5.93 13.18 23.84
N THR A 197 5.73 14.47 23.90
CA THR A 197 4.43 15.11 23.70
C THR A 197 4.58 16.26 22.73
N LEU A 198 3.77 16.27 21.66
CA LEU A 198 3.75 17.30 20.65
C LEU A 198 2.44 18.08 20.70
N ASP A 199 2.52 19.40 20.75
CA ASP A 199 1.39 20.31 20.56
C ASP A 199 1.32 20.71 19.08
N ILE A 200 0.29 20.27 18.37
CA ILE A 200 0.03 20.63 16.96
C ILE A 200 -0.79 21.92 16.83
N GLY A 201 -0.99 22.65 17.92
CA GLY A 201 -1.61 23.96 17.93
C GLY A 201 -3.05 24.01 17.47
N THR A 202 -3.83 22.93 17.67
CA THR A 202 -5.21 22.85 17.23
C THR A 202 -6.10 23.91 17.89
N ARG A 203 -6.94 24.58 17.08
CA ARG A 203 -7.93 25.56 17.52
C ARG A 203 -9.23 25.39 16.78
N LEU A 204 -10.34 25.45 17.50
CA LEU A 204 -11.68 25.44 16.91
C LEU A 204 -12.13 26.86 16.57
N THR A 205 -12.74 26.99 15.40
CA THR A 205 -13.50 28.17 14.99
C THR A 205 -14.83 27.72 14.38
N ALA A 206 -15.85 28.57 14.47
CA ALA A 206 -17.14 28.28 13.84
C ALA A 206 -17.63 29.51 13.06
N LYS A 207 -18.21 29.25 11.92
CA LYS A 207 -18.86 30.28 11.09
C LYS A 207 -20.03 29.66 10.34
N ASP A 208 -21.19 30.27 10.48
CA ASP A 208 -22.44 29.76 9.89
C ASP A 208 -22.67 28.29 10.29
N ASN A 209 -22.72 27.38 9.32
CA ASN A 209 -22.89 25.93 9.54
C ASN A 209 -21.56 25.17 9.61
N ASP A 210 -20.43 25.87 9.58
CA ASP A 210 -19.11 25.26 9.54
C ASP A 210 -18.41 25.31 10.91
N ILE A 211 -17.80 24.20 11.29
CA ILE A 211 -16.86 24.11 12.41
C ILE A 211 -15.52 23.73 11.80
N GLN A 212 -14.48 24.46 12.16
CA GLN A 212 -13.15 24.26 11.59
C GLN A 212 -12.12 24.03 12.68
N VAL A 213 -11.35 22.96 12.53
CA VAL A 213 -10.10 22.75 13.27
C VAL A 213 -8.96 23.39 12.47
N ASN A 214 -8.32 24.36 13.07
CA ASN A 214 -7.13 25.02 12.54
C ASN A 214 -5.91 24.45 13.22
N PHE A 215 -4.83 24.28 12.49
CA PHE A 215 -3.57 23.74 12.99
C PHE A 215 -2.55 24.86 13.22
N GLY A 216 -1.63 24.64 14.16
CA GLY A 216 -0.39 25.40 14.26
C GLY A 216 0.54 25.05 13.09
N GLU A 217 1.63 25.80 12.98
CA GLU A 217 2.68 25.50 12.01
C GLU A 217 3.72 24.62 12.69
N VAL A 218 3.73 23.31 12.32
CA VAL A 218 4.67 22.30 12.81
C VAL A 218 5.34 21.65 11.61
N ARG A 219 6.60 22.00 11.38
CA ARG A 219 7.40 21.49 10.25
C ARG A 219 8.71 20.93 10.78
N GLU A 220 8.63 19.74 11.35
CA GLU A 220 9.80 19.02 11.83
C GLU A 220 9.89 17.66 11.12
N THR A 221 10.99 17.42 10.41
CA THR A 221 11.32 16.11 9.88
C THR A 221 11.24 15.06 10.99
N TRP A 222 10.60 13.93 10.75
CA TRP A 222 10.40 12.85 11.70
C TRP A 222 9.31 13.08 12.76
N ASN A 223 8.69 14.25 12.75
CA ASN A 223 7.56 14.60 13.61
C ASN A 223 6.28 14.81 12.77
N TYR A 224 5.39 15.67 13.25
CA TYR A 224 4.13 15.96 12.60
C TYR A 224 4.24 17.14 11.66
N PHE A 225 3.62 17.01 10.52
CA PHE A 225 3.67 17.99 9.45
C PHE A 225 2.29 18.62 9.28
N ALA A 226 2.05 19.70 9.99
CA ALA A 226 0.86 20.51 9.81
C ALA A 226 1.27 21.97 9.58
N THR A 227 0.52 22.66 8.75
CA THR A 227 0.73 24.09 8.48
C THR A 227 -0.50 24.88 8.86
N LYS A 228 -0.34 26.23 8.94
CA LYS A 228 -1.48 27.14 9.10
C LYS A 228 -2.55 27.04 8.01
N ASP A 229 -2.21 26.46 6.85
CA ASP A 229 -3.13 26.28 5.72
C ASP A 229 -3.84 24.92 5.78
N THR A 230 -3.36 23.97 6.61
CA THR A 230 -4.02 22.71 6.88
C THR A 230 -5.30 22.94 7.68
N LYS A 231 -6.41 22.33 7.25
CA LYS A 231 -7.72 22.46 7.88
C LYS A 231 -8.45 21.13 7.94
N TYR A 232 -9.21 20.96 9.03
CA TYR A 232 -10.26 19.95 9.06
C TYR A 232 -11.59 20.67 9.28
N THR A 233 -12.54 20.53 8.36
CA THR A 233 -13.79 21.30 8.33
C THR A 233 -14.99 20.37 8.38
N ILE A 234 -15.90 20.59 9.32
CA ILE A 234 -17.22 19.97 9.42
C ILE A 234 -18.24 20.97 8.89
N HIS A 235 -19.04 20.56 7.90
CA HIS A 235 -20.15 21.36 7.36
C HIS A 235 -21.47 20.66 7.62
N HIS A 236 -22.42 21.33 8.29
CA HIS A 236 -23.78 20.86 8.49
C HIS A 236 -24.71 21.35 7.37
N ALA A 237 -25.47 20.44 6.76
CA ALA A 237 -26.44 20.81 5.73
C ALA A 237 -27.57 21.70 6.29
N ASP A 238 -28.03 21.36 7.49
CA ASP A 238 -29.04 22.12 8.19
C ASP A 238 -28.42 23.22 9.03
N LYS A 239 -29.23 24.25 9.30
CA LYS A 239 -28.82 25.36 10.14
C LYS A 239 -28.56 24.88 11.57
N VAL A 240 -27.37 25.20 12.09
CA VAL A 240 -26.98 24.90 13.47
C VAL A 240 -26.59 26.18 14.22
N SER A 241 -26.78 26.14 15.54
CA SER A 241 -26.22 27.14 16.45
C SER A 241 -25.00 26.52 17.14
N THR A 242 -23.81 27.02 16.82
CA THR A 242 -22.55 26.47 17.34
C THR A 242 -22.01 27.27 18.49
N LYS A 243 -21.69 26.58 19.59
CA LYS A 243 -20.97 27.11 20.73
C LYS A 243 -19.61 26.41 20.83
N ILE A 244 -18.54 27.20 20.93
CA ILE A 244 -17.18 26.71 21.17
C ILE A 244 -16.78 27.04 22.61
N ASP A 245 -16.21 26.05 23.29
CA ASP A 245 -15.59 26.19 24.59
C ASP A 245 -14.20 25.55 24.55
N ASN A 246 -13.19 26.38 24.32
CA ASN A 246 -11.81 26.00 24.13
C ASN A 246 -11.63 24.97 23.00
N ARG A 247 -11.43 23.69 23.33
CA ARG A 247 -11.23 22.58 22.40
C ARG A 247 -12.50 21.76 22.15
N ASN A 248 -13.61 22.16 22.75
CA ASN A 248 -14.88 21.50 22.61
C ASN A 248 -15.83 22.38 21.80
N TYR A 249 -16.75 21.73 21.11
CA TYR A 249 -17.88 22.42 20.50
C TYR A 249 -19.19 21.68 20.71
N THR A 250 -20.27 22.41 20.59
CA THR A 250 -21.62 21.89 20.49
C THR A 250 -22.34 22.64 19.37
N ALA A 251 -22.84 21.94 18.36
CA ALA A 251 -23.66 22.46 17.29
C ALA A 251 -25.07 21.91 17.45
N THR A 252 -26.06 22.75 17.66
CA THR A 252 -27.46 22.36 17.91
C THR A 252 -28.34 22.79 16.74
N ALA A 253 -29.11 21.84 16.19
CA ALA A 253 -30.07 22.09 15.12
C ALA A 253 -31.33 22.74 15.65
N GLU A 254 -32.14 23.34 14.72
CA GLU A 254 -33.51 23.76 15.01
C GLU A 254 -34.33 22.53 15.47
N PRO A 255 -35.37 22.72 16.32
CA PRO A 255 -36.25 21.62 16.78
C PRO A 255 -36.84 20.80 15.63
N ILE A 256 -36.82 19.48 15.77
CA ILE A 256 -37.34 18.52 14.78
C ILE A 256 -38.65 17.93 15.30
N GLU A 257 -39.72 18.11 14.55
CA GLU A 257 -41.06 17.55 14.86
C GLU A 257 -41.32 16.33 13.96
N LEU A 258 -41.45 15.14 14.59
CA LEU A 258 -41.74 13.90 13.88
C LEU A 258 -43.07 13.31 14.26
N LYS A 259 -43.98 13.18 13.32
CA LYS A 259 -45.20 12.39 13.48
C LYS A 259 -44.85 10.88 13.57
N PRO A 260 -45.74 10.04 14.13
CA PRO A 260 -45.55 8.59 14.07
C PRO A 260 -45.19 8.10 12.67
N LYS A 261 -44.17 7.24 12.56
CA LYS A 261 -43.62 6.64 11.33
C LYS A 261 -43.01 7.67 10.34
N GLN A 262 -42.77 8.88 10.79
CA GLN A 262 -42.06 9.89 9.99
C GLN A 262 -40.57 9.80 10.20
N THR A 263 -39.82 10.01 9.10
CA THR A 263 -38.36 10.01 9.07
C THR A 263 -37.87 11.44 8.76
N TYR A 264 -36.76 11.81 9.44
CA TYR A 264 -36.00 13.03 9.15
C TYR A 264 -34.57 12.63 8.79
N ASN A 265 -34.04 13.23 7.71
CA ASN A 265 -32.68 13.01 7.26
C ASN A 265 -31.92 14.33 7.26
N THR A 266 -30.71 14.31 7.78
CA THR A 266 -29.76 15.42 7.65
C THR A 266 -28.36 14.86 7.29
N TYR A 267 -27.48 15.77 6.85
CA TYR A 267 -26.17 15.39 6.33
C TYR A 267 -25.09 16.31 6.88
N THR A 268 -23.92 15.74 7.09
CA THR A 268 -22.71 16.51 7.37
C THR A 268 -21.60 16.05 6.43
N THR A 269 -20.70 16.98 6.05
CA THR A 269 -19.44 16.63 5.40
C THR A 269 -18.28 16.95 6.32
N GLU A 270 -17.23 16.13 6.22
CA GLU A 270 -16.01 16.29 6.98
C GLU A 270 -14.83 16.27 6.00
N SER A 271 -14.13 17.39 5.88
CA SER A 271 -13.08 17.61 4.89
C SER A 271 -11.74 17.83 5.55
N TYR A 272 -10.69 17.10 5.10
CA TYR A 272 -9.30 17.32 5.52
C TYR A 272 -8.49 17.79 4.32
N THR A 273 -7.93 19.01 4.43
CA THR A 273 -7.27 19.73 3.32
C THR A 273 -5.91 20.27 3.75
N PHE A 274 -4.95 20.30 2.83
CA PHE A 274 -3.58 20.74 3.08
C PHE A 274 -3.31 22.18 2.63
N THR A 275 -4.05 22.67 1.63
CA THR A 275 -3.85 23.97 1.00
C THR A 275 -5.12 24.80 0.97
N LYS A 276 -4.98 26.11 0.80
CA LYS A 276 -6.13 27.03 0.65
C LYS A 276 -6.97 26.74 -0.58
N GLU A 277 -6.35 26.26 -1.65
CA GLU A 277 -7.01 25.88 -2.89
C GLU A 277 -7.90 24.66 -2.69
N GLU A 278 -7.38 23.65 -1.95
CA GLU A 278 -8.17 22.46 -1.58
C GLU A 278 -9.32 22.84 -0.64
N GLU A 279 -9.06 23.65 0.40
CA GLU A 279 -10.08 24.15 1.31
C GLU A 279 -11.20 24.87 0.57
N ALA A 280 -10.86 25.84 -0.27
CA ALA A 280 -11.85 26.60 -1.04
C ALA A 280 -12.67 25.71 -1.98
N LYS A 281 -12.04 24.72 -2.60
CA LYS A 281 -12.73 23.74 -3.46
C LYS A 281 -13.73 22.90 -2.66
N GLU A 282 -13.31 22.30 -1.56
CA GLU A 282 -14.17 21.43 -0.77
C GLU A 282 -15.30 22.23 -0.08
N GLN A 283 -15.06 23.46 0.39
CA GLN A 283 -16.10 24.35 0.91
C GLN A 283 -17.15 24.69 -0.17
N GLN A 284 -16.71 24.91 -1.40
CA GLN A 284 -17.65 25.15 -2.51
C GLN A 284 -18.50 23.89 -2.82
N GLN A 285 -17.92 22.70 -2.66
CA GLN A 285 -18.60 21.43 -2.99
C GLN A 285 -19.48 20.90 -1.84
N ALA A 286 -19.22 21.25 -0.58
CA ALA A 286 -19.93 20.72 0.57
C ALA A 286 -21.47 20.82 0.48
N PRO A 287 -22.07 21.96 0.05
CA PRO A 287 -23.53 22.04 -0.16
C PRO A 287 -24.05 21.11 -1.28
N GLU A 288 -23.23 20.84 -2.30
CA GLU A 288 -23.59 19.94 -3.40
C GLU A 288 -23.57 18.48 -2.94
N TYR A 289 -22.56 18.09 -2.14
CA TYR A 289 -22.47 16.76 -1.55
C TYR A 289 -23.68 16.44 -0.68
N THR A 290 -24.09 17.36 0.18
CA THR A 290 -25.23 17.16 1.08
C THR A 290 -26.57 17.18 0.32
N LYS A 291 -26.75 18.08 -0.65
CA LYS A 291 -27.95 18.16 -1.47
C LYS A 291 -28.20 16.91 -2.32
N ASN A 292 -27.12 16.30 -2.85
CA ASN A 292 -27.20 15.15 -3.72
C ASN A 292 -26.72 13.85 -3.01
N ALA A 293 -26.78 13.81 -1.69
CA ALA A 293 -26.24 12.72 -0.86
C ALA A 293 -26.70 11.34 -1.34
N ALA A 294 -27.98 11.16 -1.65
CA ALA A 294 -28.53 9.88 -2.13
C ALA A 294 -27.84 9.39 -3.42
N CYS A 295 -27.42 10.31 -4.30
CA CYS A 295 -26.65 9.96 -5.50
C CYS A 295 -25.26 9.43 -5.13
N TYR A 296 -24.54 10.12 -4.25
CA TYR A 296 -23.21 9.71 -3.80
C TYR A 296 -23.23 8.37 -3.07
N PHE A 297 -24.20 8.10 -2.20
CA PHE A 297 -24.37 6.78 -1.58
C PHE A 297 -24.61 5.69 -2.62
N LYS A 298 -25.44 5.95 -3.63
CA LYS A 298 -25.70 5.01 -4.73
C LYS A 298 -24.44 4.77 -5.57
N GLU A 299 -23.71 5.82 -5.95
CA GLU A 299 -22.48 5.73 -6.74
C GLU A 299 -21.38 4.98 -5.97
N ASN A 300 -21.21 5.25 -4.69
CA ASN A 300 -20.30 4.52 -3.82
C ASN A 300 -20.61 3.01 -3.81
N LYS A 301 -21.88 2.65 -3.59
CA LYS A 301 -22.32 1.25 -3.61
C LYS A 301 -22.07 0.60 -4.97
N GLN A 302 -22.35 1.30 -6.07
CA GLN A 302 -22.12 0.80 -7.43
C GLN A 302 -20.63 0.61 -7.74
N ARG A 303 -19.77 1.52 -7.29
CA ARG A 303 -18.32 1.41 -7.45
C ARG A 303 -17.78 0.16 -6.75
N TRP A 304 -18.12 -0.05 -5.48
CA TRP A 304 -17.72 -1.21 -4.73
C TRP A 304 -18.31 -2.51 -5.27
N GLN A 305 -19.58 -2.49 -5.71
CA GLN A 305 -20.17 -3.63 -6.41
C GLN A 305 -19.38 -3.96 -7.70
N GLY A 306 -18.93 -2.94 -8.43
CA GLY A 306 -18.09 -3.10 -9.61
C GLY A 306 -16.73 -3.76 -9.29
N TYR A 307 -16.13 -3.47 -8.12
CA TYR A 307 -14.91 -4.16 -7.66
C TYR A 307 -15.18 -5.64 -7.40
N LEU A 308 -16.28 -5.95 -6.70
CA LEU A 308 -16.64 -7.34 -6.40
C LEU A 308 -17.05 -8.12 -7.65
N ASP A 309 -17.79 -7.49 -8.58
CA ASP A 309 -18.19 -8.12 -9.85
C ASP A 309 -17.01 -8.55 -10.72
N LYS A 310 -15.91 -7.78 -10.71
CA LYS A 310 -14.66 -8.14 -11.39
C LYS A 310 -13.88 -9.22 -10.64
N THR A 311 -13.94 -9.19 -9.32
CA THR A 311 -13.22 -10.10 -8.45
C THR A 311 -13.84 -11.48 -8.45
N PHE A 312 -15.15 -11.58 -8.35
CA PHE A 312 -15.89 -12.85 -8.26
C PHE A 312 -16.39 -13.34 -9.61
N ASP A 313 -15.79 -14.43 -10.11
CA ASP A 313 -16.38 -15.23 -11.18
C ASP A 313 -17.38 -16.22 -10.54
N GLN A 314 -18.66 -15.94 -10.67
CA GLN A 314 -19.75 -16.64 -9.97
C GLN A 314 -19.74 -18.17 -10.11
N LYS A 315 -19.34 -18.71 -11.27
CA LYS A 315 -19.29 -20.16 -11.48
C LYS A 315 -18.17 -20.83 -10.69
N LYS A 316 -17.08 -20.13 -10.44
CA LYS A 316 -15.88 -20.65 -9.78
C LYS A 316 -15.85 -20.34 -8.30
N THR A 317 -16.43 -19.21 -7.90
CA THR A 317 -16.45 -18.72 -6.51
C THR A 317 -17.22 -19.70 -5.59
N ALA A 318 -18.24 -20.38 -6.12
CA ALA A 318 -19.01 -21.38 -5.38
C ALA A 318 -18.18 -22.62 -4.95
N GLU A 319 -16.99 -22.84 -5.53
CA GLU A 319 -16.12 -23.95 -5.13
C GLU A 319 -15.33 -23.67 -3.84
N PHE A 320 -15.11 -22.39 -3.48
CA PHE A 320 -14.31 -21.98 -2.31
C PHE A 320 -14.96 -20.79 -1.57
N PRO A 321 -16.23 -20.93 -1.13
CA PRO A 321 -16.96 -19.82 -0.51
C PRO A 321 -16.34 -19.36 0.80
N GLU A 322 -15.62 -20.22 1.51
CA GLU A 322 -15.00 -19.95 2.79
C GLU A 322 -13.89 -18.89 2.72
N TYR A 323 -13.31 -18.63 1.53
CA TYR A 323 -12.25 -17.64 1.35
C TYR A 323 -12.75 -16.26 0.87
N GLN A 324 -14.03 -16.10 0.57
CA GLN A 324 -14.59 -14.87 -0.01
C GLN A 324 -14.40 -13.66 0.91
N ASN A 325 -14.59 -13.83 2.22
CA ASN A 325 -14.37 -12.76 3.20
C ASN A 325 -12.91 -12.27 3.21
N ALA A 326 -11.95 -13.19 3.14
CA ALA A 326 -10.54 -12.83 3.09
C ALA A 326 -10.19 -12.04 1.80
N LEU A 327 -10.87 -12.36 0.69
CA LEU A 327 -10.69 -11.66 -0.58
C LEU A 327 -11.26 -10.24 -0.53
N VAL A 328 -12.47 -10.06 0.02
CA VAL A 328 -13.07 -8.73 0.23
C VAL A 328 -12.22 -7.90 1.19
N LYS A 329 -11.76 -8.49 2.31
CA LYS A 329 -10.81 -7.87 3.22
C LYS A 329 -9.54 -7.39 2.51
N SER A 330 -9.03 -8.16 1.54
CA SER A 330 -7.85 -7.77 0.76
C SER A 330 -8.13 -6.50 -0.06
N ILE A 331 -9.31 -6.39 -0.69
CA ILE A 331 -9.71 -5.19 -1.44
C ILE A 331 -9.89 -4.01 -0.49
N GLU A 332 -10.54 -4.19 0.66
CA GLU A 332 -10.71 -3.15 1.68
C GLU A 332 -9.36 -2.65 2.19
N THR A 333 -8.41 -3.55 2.48
CA THR A 333 -7.05 -3.21 2.92
C THR A 333 -6.31 -2.36 1.89
N ILE A 334 -6.34 -2.75 0.61
CA ILE A 334 -5.69 -2.00 -0.48
C ILE A 334 -6.34 -0.62 -0.65
N ASN A 335 -7.67 -0.53 -0.64
CA ASN A 335 -8.35 0.76 -0.79
C ASN A 335 -8.14 1.68 0.41
N THR A 336 -8.10 1.15 1.63
CA THR A 336 -7.76 1.92 2.83
C THR A 336 -6.35 2.50 2.75
N ASN A 337 -5.41 1.84 2.08
CA ASN A 337 -4.03 2.30 1.90
C ASN A 337 -3.82 3.14 0.62
N TRP A 338 -4.84 3.40 -0.17
CA TRP A 338 -4.79 4.33 -1.28
C TRP A 338 -4.63 5.77 -0.77
N ARG A 339 -3.61 6.48 -1.27
CA ARG A 339 -3.40 7.93 -1.03
C ARG A 339 -3.48 8.68 -2.35
N SER A 340 -4.28 9.73 -2.38
CA SER A 340 -4.37 10.62 -3.53
C SER A 340 -3.15 11.53 -3.61
N ALA A 341 -2.92 12.09 -4.79
CA ALA A 341 -1.87 13.08 -5.03
C ALA A 341 -1.93 14.21 -4.00
N ALA A 342 -0.81 14.47 -3.32
CA ALA A 342 -0.61 15.55 -2.36
C ALA A 342 0.89 15.73 -2.08
N GLY A 343 1.33 16.97 -1.83
CA GLY A 343 2.74 17.27 -1.64
C GLY A 343 3.58 16.80 -2.82
N ALA A 344 4.61 16.00 -2.56
CA ALA A 344 5.45 15.42 -3.61
C ALA A 344 4.77 14.25 -4.36
N PHE A 345 3.67 13.69 -3.87
CA PHE A 345 2.90 12.70 -4.64
C PHE A 345 2.16 13.38 -5.79
N LYS A 346 2.64 13.20 -7.02
CA LYS A 346 2.06 13.79 -8.25
C LYS A 346 0.91 12.98 -8.82
N HIS A 347 0.86 11.69 -8.48
CA HIS A 347 -0.21 10.76 -8.82
C HIS A 347 -0.66 10.01 -7.57
N ASP A 348 -1.85 9.44 -7.65
CA ASP A 348 -2.36 8.56 -6.61
C ASP A 348 -1.50 7.31 -6.46
N GLY A 349 -1.36 6.80 -5.25
CA GLY A 349 -0.58 5.60 -5.00
C GLY A 349 -1.09 4.79 -3.81
N ILE A 350 -0.47 3.62 -3.60
CA ILE A 350 -0.80 2.70 -2.54
C ILE A 350 0.40 2.65 -1.59
N VAL A 351 0.17 3.02 -0.33
CA VAL A 351 1.18 2.92 0.72
C VAL A 351 1.14 1.53 1.36
N PRO A 352 2.25 1.04 1.97
CA PRO A 352 2.27 -0.25 2.64
C PRO A 352 1.20 -0.38 3.72
N SER A 353 1.06 0.63 4.60
CA SER A 353 0.01 0.68 5.63
C SER A 353 -0.18 2.09 6.17
N MET A 354 -1.40 2.63 6.08
CA MET A 354 -1.71 3.91 6.73
C MET A 354 -1.85 3.82 8.25
N SER A 355 -1.81 2.63 8.81
CA SER A 355 -1.91 2.41 10.26
C SER A 355 -0.55 2.50 10.97
N TYR A 356 0.55 2.72 10.26
CA TYR A 356 1.88 2.71 10.84
C TYR A 356 2.70 3.93 10.39
N LYS A 357 3.29 4.64 11.34
CA LYS A 357 3.94 5.95 11.12
C LYS A 357 5.02 5.97 10.04
N TRP A 358 5.73 4.87 9.83
CA TRP A 358 6.81 4.80 8.85
C TRP A 358 6.35 4.43 7.43
N PHE A 359 5.09 3.98 7.26
CA PHE A 359 4.60 3.37 6.02
C PHE A 359 3.60 4.23 5.24
N ILE A 360 3.70 5.57 5.37
CA ILE A 360 2.88 6.53 4.58
C ILE A 360 3.60 6.99 3.30
N GLY A 361 4.66 6.30 2.90
CA GLY A 361 5.33 6.49 1.62
C GLY A 361 5.03 5.36 0.64
N MET A 362 5.42 5.53 -0.60
CA MET A 362 5.33 4.51 -1.64
C MET A 362 6.72 3.91 -1.86
N TRP A 363 6.92 2.67 -1.41
CA TRP A 363 8.09 1.88 -1.75
C TRP A 363 7.91 1.26 -3.13
N ALA A 364 8.99 1.23 -3.91
CA ALA A 364 8.94 0.83 -5.30
C ALA A 364 8.40 -0.60 -5.48
N TRP A 365 9.02 -1.62 -4.89
CA TRP A 365 8.60 -3.00 -5.14
C TRP A 365 7.29 -3.40 -4.42
N ASP A 366 6.95 -2.71 -3.31
CA ASP A 366 5.64 -2.83 -2.63
C ASP A 366 4.51 -2.41 -3.57
N SER A 367 4.68 -1.25 -4.18
CA SER A 367 3.73 -0.69 -5.14
C SER A 367 3.52 -1.62 -6.33
N TRP A 368 4.61 -2.12 -6.94
CA TRP A 368 4.50 -3.01 -8.10
C TRP A 368 3.77 -4.31 -7.77
N LYS A 369 3.96 -4.88 -6.57
CA LYS A 369 3.23 -6.07 -6.11
C LYS A 369 1.75 -5.78 -5.87
N ALA A 370 1.44 -4.63 -5.24
CA ALA A 370 0.07 -4.19 -5.04
C ALA A 370 -0.65 -3.93 -6.38
N ASP A 371 0.05 -3.35 -7.37
CA ASP A 371 -0.50 -3.00 -8.67
C ASP A 371 -1.03 -4.19 -9.46
N VAL A 372 -0.36 -5.33 -9.36
CA VAL A 372 -0.79 -6.54 -10.08
C VAL A 372 -2.17 -7.02 -9.61
N ALA A 373 -2.45 -6.95 -8.31
CA ALA A 373 -3.78 -7.27 -7.78
C ALA A 373 -4.78 -6.15 -8.07
N THR A 374 -4.36 -4.89 -7.87
CA THR A 374 -5.23 -3.72 -8.02
C THR A 374 -5.69 -3.55 -9.47
N ALA A 375 -4.87 -3.93 -10.45
CA ALA A 375 -5.21 -3.85 -11.87
C ALA A 375 -6.49 -4.63 -12.23
N ASP A 376 -6.80 -5.71 -11.53
CA ASP A 376 -8.01 -6.51 -11.78
C ASP A 376 -9.29 -5.75 -11.40
N PHE A 377 -9.33 -5.03 -10.28
CA PHE A 377 -10.53 -4.35 -9.81
C PHE A 377 -10.50 -2.81 -9.95
N ASN A 378 -9.33 -2.17 -9.84
CA ASN A 378 -9.15 -0.71 -9.99
C ASN A 378 -7.91 -0.37 -10.85
N PRO A 379 -7.95 -0.63 -12.17
CA PRO A 379 -6.79 -0.45 -13.05
C PRO A 379 -6.27 0.98 -13.15
N GLU A 380 -7.11 1.99 -12.94
CA GLU A 380 -6.66 3.39 -12.97
C GLU A 380 -5.77 3.71 -11.76
N LEU A 381 -6.11 3.19 -10.58
CA LEU A 381 -5.26 3.30 -9.40
C LEU A 381 -3.91 2.61 -9.63
N ALA A 382 -3.91 1.40 -10.18
CA ALA A 382 -2.68 0.68 -10.51
C ALA A 382 -1.78 1.46 -11.49
N LYS A 383 -2.35 2.04 -12.55
CA LYS A 383 -1.61 2.90 -13.49
C LYS A 383 -1.03 4.14 -12.81
N ASN A 384 -1.78 4.78 -11.94
CA ASN A 384 -1.34 5.97 -11.23
C ASN A 384 -0.26 5.66 -10.20
N ASN A 385 -0.36 4.55 -9.48
CA ASN A 385 0.66 4.10 -8.54
C ASN A 385 2.00 3.81 -9.26
N MET A 386 1.95 3.18 -10.43
CA MET A 386 3.14 3.08 -11.29
C MET A 386 3.72 4.45 -11.65
N ARG A 387 2.88 5.40 -12.07
CA ARG A 387 3.32 6.76 -12.43
C ARG A 387 3.95 7.49 -11.26
N ALA A 388 3.37 7.37 -10.06
CA ALA A 388 3.84 8.04 -8.85
C ALA A 388 5.33 7.75 -8.54
N LEU A 389 5.76 6.50 -8.76
CA LEU A 389 7.17 6.12 -8.62
C LEU A 389 8.04 6.61 -9.78
N PHE A 390 7.55 6.46 -11.00
CA PHE A 390 8.29 6.86 -12.20
C PHE A 390 8.33 8.38 -12.43
N ASP A 391 7.53 9.17 -11.71
CA ASP A 391 7.66 10.64 -11.66
C ASP A 391 9.02 11.08 -11.10
N TYR A 392 9.65 10.21 -10.31
CA TYR A 392 10.93 10.43 -9.66
C TYR A 392 12.05 9.55 -10.20
N GLN A 393 11.85 8.94 -11.38
CA GLN A 393 12.94 8.26 -12.08
C GLN A 393 14.08 9.25 -12.36
N ILE A 394 15.27 8.91 -11.91
CA ILE A 394 16.46 9.76 -12.09
C ILE A 394 16.73 10.00 -13.57
N GLN A 395 16.89 11.25 -13.97
CA GLN A 395 17.15 11.66 -15.34
C GLN A 395 18.65 11.92 -15.58
N LYS A 396 19.07 11.98 -16.84
CA LYS A 396 20.48 12.23 -17.20
C LYS A 396 21.00 13.63 -16.81
N ASP A 397 20.10 14.57 -16.71
CA ASP A 397 20.34 15.97 -16.30
C ASP A 397 20.03 16.22 -14.82
N ASP A 398 19.84 15.15 -14.05
CA ASP A 398 19.63 15.26 -12.61
C ASP A 398 20.81 15.96 -11.94
N THR A 399 20.51 16.96 -11.11
CA THR A 399 21.54 17.79 -10.46
C THR A 399 22.17 17.15 -9.24
N VAL A 400 21.50 16.17 -8.63
CA VAL A 400 21.94 15.48 -7.41
C VAL A 400 22.63 14.16 -7.77
N ARG A 401 22.03 13.35 -8.67
CA ARG A 401 22.45 11.97 -8.98
C ARG A 401 22.54 11.69 -10.48
N PRO A 402 23.26 12.49 -11.30
CA PRO A 402 23.31 12.25 -12.74
C PRO A 402 23.90 10.88 -13.12
N GLN A 403 24.73 10.27 -12.24
CA GLN A 403 25.29 8.94 -12.43
C GLN A 403 24.27 7.80 -12.29
N ASP A 404 23.12 8.06 -11.68
CA ASP A 404 22.05 7.09 -11.46
C ASP A 404 20.91 7.23 -12.49
N ALA A 405 21.19 7.86 -13.66
CA ALA A 405 20.18 8.04 -14.69
C ALA A 405 19.49 6.72 -15.07
N GLY A 406 18.18 6.68 -14.97
CA GLY A 406 17.32 5.49 -15.16
C GLY A 406 16.88 4.82 -13.88
N ALA A 407 17.54 5.07 -12.76
CA ALA A 407 17.18 4.49 -11.47
C ALA A 407 15.76 4.88 -11.02
N ILE A 408 15.07 3.94 -10.38
CA ILE A 408 13.91 4.21 -9.53
C ILE A 408 14.42 4.19 -8.09
N ILE A 409 14.10 5.23 -7.33
CA ILE A 409 14.48 5.34 -5.93
C ILE A 409 13.68 4.38 -5.06
N ASP A 410 14.20 4.06 -3.89
CA ASP A 410 13.59 3.10 -2.97
C ASP A 410 12.17 3.49 -2.55
N ALA A 411 12.01 4.73 -2.05
CA ALA A 411 10.73 5.22 -1.55
C ALA A 411 10.53 6.73 -1.80
N VAL A 412 9.29 7.10 -2.14
CA VAL A 412 8.81 8.47 -2.27
C VAL A 412 7.81 8.78 -1.16
N PHE A 413 7.88 10.01 -0.62
CA PHE A 413 7.02 10.46 0.46
C PHE A 413 6.40 11.82 0.12
N TYR A 414 5.51 12.31 0.98
CA TYR A 414 4.90 13.63 0.85
C TYR A 414 5.95 14.74 0.74
N ASN A 415 6.95 14.72 1.64
CA ASN A 415 8.09 15.64 1.63
C ASN A 415 9.26 15.03 0.86
N GLN A 416 9.84 15.81 -0.06
CA GLN A 416 11.09 15.45 -0.71
C GLN A 416 12.29 15.68 0.22
N ASP A 417 13.39 15.01 -0.07
CA ASP A 417 14.70 15.25 0.53
C ASP A 417 15.09 16.74 0.43
N SER A 418 15.83 17.23 1.42
CA SER A 418 16.34 18.61 1.43
C SER A 418 17.24 18.93 0.24
N ALA A 419 18.00 17.95 -0.26
CA ALA A 419 18.78 18.06 -1.50
C ALA A 419 17.91 18.26 -2.75
N ARG A 420 16.62 17.95 -2.67
CA ARG A 420 15.59 18.15 -3.72
C ARG A 420 14.74 19.39 -3.49
N GLY A 421 15.10 20.22 -2.51
CA GLY A 421 14.35 21.43 -2.15
C GLY A 421 13.13 21.18 -1.27
N GLY A 422 12.98 19.99 -0.70
CA GLY A 422 12.01 19.68 0.33
C GLY A 422 12.52 20.00 1.74
N GLU A 423 11.73 19.63 2.74
CA GLU A 423 12.08 19.84 4.15
C GLU A 423 12.65 18.57 4.82
N GLY A 424 12.91 17.54 4.04
CA GLY A 424 13.34 16.23 4.50
C GLY A 424 12.17 15.28 4.73
N GLY A 425 12.34 14.26 5.54
CA GLY A 425 11.37 13.19 5.82
C GLY A 425 11.95 11.81 5.55
N ASN A 426 11.09 10.84 5.24
CA ASN A 426 11.47 9.45 4.98
C ASN A 426 11.87 9.17 3.52
N TRP A 427 11.99 10.17 2.70
CA TRP A 427 12.42 10.05 1.31
C TRP A 427 13.75 9.30 1.19
N ASN A 428 13.81 8.26 0.36
CA ASN A 428 14.99 7.42 0.26
C ASN A 428 15.49 7.25 -1.18
N GLU A 429 16.66 7.84 -1.44
CA GLU A 429 17.42 7.70 -2.69
C GLU A 429 18.74 6.95 -2.51
N ARG A 430 18.96 6.24 -1.41
CA ARG A 430 20.24 5.57 -1.11
C ARG A 430 20.41 4.25 -1.85
N ASN A 431 19.30 3.63 -2.26
CA ASN A 431 19.24 2.36 -2.97
C ASN A 431 17.99 2.32 -3.86
N SER A 432 17.86 1.27 -4.64
CA SER A 432 16.65 0.94 -5.40
C SER A 432 15.91 -0.25 -4.76
N LYS A 433 15.04 -0.91 -5.52
CA LYS A 433 14.35 -2.16 -5.16
C LYS A 433 14.41 -3.17 -6.31
N PRO A 434 14.18 -4.48 -6.08
CA PRO A 434 14.24 -5.49 -7.12
C PRO A 434 13.38 -5.14 -8.35
N PRO A 435 13.85 -5.46 -9.59
CA PRO A 435 13.26 -4.97 -10.83
C PRO A 435 11.98 -5.72 -11.22
N LEU A 436 10.86 -5.41 -10.58
CA LEU A 436 9.53 -5.96 -10.83
C LEU A 436 8.59 -5.00 -11.59
N ALA A 437 9.07 -3.81 -11.99
CA ALA A 437 8.24 -2.81 -12.64
C ALA A 437 7.67 -3.28 -13.98
N ALA A 438 8.48 -3.94 -14.82
CA ALA A 438 8.00 -4.44 -16.11
C ALA A 438 6.96 -5.57 -15.96
N TRP A 439 7.07 -6.39 -14.91
CA TRP A 439 6.06 -7.37 -14.54
C TRP A 439 4.72 -6.69 -14.21
N ALA A 440 4.73 -5.69 -13.35
CA ALA A 440 3.52 -4.96 -12.98
C ALA A 440 2.88 -4.24 -14.19
N VAL A 441 3.67 -3.51 -14.99
CA VAL A 441 3.17 -2.83 -16.21
C VAL A 441 2.56 -3.81 -17.20
N TRP A 442 3.16 -4.99 -17.38
CA TRP A 442 2.62 -6.01 -18.27
C TRP A 442 1.26 -6.54 -17.78
N HIS A 443 1.13 -6.80 -16.46
CA HIS A 443 -0.14 -7.25 -15.88
C HIS A 443 -1.23 -6.17 -15.97
N ILE A 444 -0.93 -4.91 -15.67
CA ILE A 444 -1.86 -3.79 -15.89
C ILE A 444 -2.31 -3.76 -17.36
N TYR A 445 -1.38 -3.95 -18.30
CA TYR A 445 -1.75 -4.01 -19.72
C TYR A 445 -2.62 -5.22 -20.04
N GLN A 446 -2.37 -6.40 -19.45
CA GLN A 446 -3.19 -7.58 -19.70
C GLN A 446 -4.66 -7.36 -19.27
N GLU A 447 -4.90 -6.61 -18.21
CA GLU A 447 -6.25 -6.26 -17.75
C GLU A 447 -6.89 -5.14 -18.58
N THR A 448 -6.12 -4.10 -18.91
CA THR A 448 -6.67 -2.86 -19.53
C THR A 448 -6.63 -2.86 -21.05
N LYS A 449 -5.68 -3.57 -21.66
CA LYS A 449 -5.30 -3.48 -23.08
C LYS A 449 -4.93 -2.06 -23.53
N ASP A 450 -4.50 -1.22 -22.58
CA ASP A 450 -4.13 0.19 -22.82
C ASP A 450 -2.71 0.29 -23.42
N LYS A 451 -2.63 0.37 -24.75
CA LYS A 451 -1.37 0.52 -25.46
C LYS A 451 -0.69 1.89 -25.26
N GLU A 452 -1.46 2.91 -24.95
CA GLU A 452 -0.87 4.24 -24.68
C GLU A 452 -0.11 4.21 -23.35
N PHE A 453 -0.63 3.52 -22.34
CA PHE A 453 0.08 3.27 -21.10
C PHE A 453 1.38 2.47 -21.34
N LEU A 454 1.36 1.43 -22.18
CA LEU A 454 2.59 0.72 -22.56
C LEU A 454 3.61 1.62 -23.26
N LYS A 455 3.18 2.49 -24.18
CA LYS A 455 4.06 3.44 -24.86
C LYS A 455 4.67 4.47 -23.89
N GLU A 456 3.88 4.91 -22.91
CA GLU A 456 4.34 5.82 -21.85
C GLU A 456 5.43 5.16 -20.99
N MET A 457 5.19 3.92 -20.53
CA MET A 457 6.05 3.25 -19.57
C MET A 457 7.29 2.62 -20.20
N TYR A 458 7.23 2.13 -21.43
CA TYR A 458 8.30 1.36 -22.05
C TYR A 458 9.68 2.04 -21.99
N PRO A 459 9.86 3.31 -22.41
CA PRO A 459 11.17 3.96 -22.36
C PRO A 459 11.69 4.11 -20.92
N LYS A 460 10.81 4.30 -19.95
CA LYS A 460 11.13 4.40 -18.54
C LYS A 460 11.62 3.05 -17.98
N LEU A 461 10.92 1.97 -18.34
CA LEU A 461 11.30 0.60 -17.96
C LEU A 461 12.66 0.21 -18.56
N VAL A 462 12.89 0.53 -19.84
CA VAL A 462 14.19 0.29 -20.50
C VAL A 462 15.32 1.04 -19.80
N ALA A 463 15.08 2.29 -19.40
CA ALA A 463 16.08 3.08 -18.68
C ALA A 463 16.41 2.44 -17.31
N TYR A 464 15.40 1.99 -16.57
CA TYR A 464 15.59 1.31 -15.28
C TYR A 464 16.30 -0.03 -15.42
N HIS A 465 15.93 -0.83 -16.42
CA HIS A 465 16.61 -2.09 -16.74
C HIS A 465 18.11 -1.87 -17.03
N ASN A 466 18.45 -0.87 -17.84
CA ASN A 466 19.83 -0.55 -18.21
C ASN A 466 20.65 -0.04 -17.02
N TRP A 467 20.01 0.66 -16.07
CA TRP A 467 20.67 1.14 -14.86
C TRP A 467 21.25 -0.03 -14.04
N TRP A 468 20.55 -1.15 -13.90
CA TRP A 468 21.05 -2.33 -13.20
C TRP A 468 22.38 -2.79 -13.76
N TYR A 469 22.51 -2.89 -15.08
CA TYR A 469 23.76 -3.34 -15.74
C TYR A 469 24.86 -2.26 -15.80
N THR A 470 24.50 -0.99 -15.64
CA THR A 470 25.47 0.09 -15.56
C THR A 470 26.02 0.26 -14.16
N ASN A 471 25.16 0.17 -13.15
CA ASN A 471 25.45 0.57 -11.78
C ASN A 471 25.55 -0.61 -10.78
N ARG A 472 25.17 -1.83 -11.18
CA ARG A 472 25.12 -3.03 -10.33
C ARG A 472 25.70 -4.30 -10.96
N ASP A 473 26.43 -4.19 -12.04
CA ASP A 473 27.19 -5.28 -12.66
C ASP A 473 28.69 -4.92 -12.56
N TYR A 474 29.32 -5.35 -11.46
CA TYR A 474 30.67 -4.94 -11.09
C TYR A 474 31.73 -5.34 -12.13
N ASN A 475 31.73 -6.59 -12.55
CA ASN A 475 32.73 -7.14 -13.47
C ASN A 475 32.30 -7.12 -14.95
N LYS A 476 31.11 -6.51 -15.26
CA LYS A 476 30.54 -6.36 -16.61
C LYS A 476 30.32 -7.70 -17.34
N ASN A 477 29.99 -8.74 -16.60
CA ASN A 477 29.70 -10.06 -17.16
C ASN A 477 28.22 -10.26 -17.56
N GLY A 478 27.36 -9.31 -17.21
CA GLY A 478 25.92 -9.34 -17.44
C GLY A 478 25.12 -10.02 -16.32
N ILE A 479 25.73 -10.14 -15.13
CA ILE A 479 25.15 -10.66 -13.91
C ILE A 479 25.24 -9.57 -12.85
N ALA A 480 24.11 -9.23 -12.24
CA ALA A 480 24.06 -8.10 -11.32
C ALA A 480 24.20 -8.53 -9.85
N GLU A 481 24.68 -7.59 -9.04
CA GLU A 481 24.80 -7.69 -7.58
C GLU A 481 23.92 -6.59 -6.93
N TYR A 482 23.40 -6.86 -5.72
CA TYR A 482 22.81 -5.80 -4.90
C TYR A 482 23.90 -4.86 -4.37
N GLY A 483 23.50 -3.64 -4.05
CA GLY A 483 24.44 -2.63 -3.60
C GLY A 483 23.77 -1.34 -3.13
N SER A 484 24.47 -0.23 -3.34
CA SER A 484 23.95 1.10 -2.99
C SER A 484 24.34 2.16 -4.02
N MET A 485 23.60 3.27 -3.98
CA MET A 485 23.93 4.48 -4.75
C MET A 485 25.10 5.21 -4.08
N VAL A 486 25.78 6.07 -4.84
CA VAL A 486 26.79 7.00 -4.29
C VAL A 486 26.06 8.06 -3.46
N SER A 487 26.22 8.01 -2.16
CA SER A 487 25.52 8.88 -1.19
C SER A 487 26.41 9.13 0.02
N ASP A 488 26.24 10.27 0.67
CA ASP A 488 26.91 10.60 1.95
C ASP A 488 26.50 9.68 3.10
N ALA A 489 25.34 9.04 3.01
CA ALA A 489 24.91 7.98 3.92
C ALA A 489 25.82 6.74 3.89
N HIS A 490 26.60 6.55 2.83
CA HIS A 490 27.50 5.41 2.63
C HIS A 490 28.98 5.78 2.81
N TRP A 491 29.26 6.91 3.44
CA TRP A 491 30.63 7.36 3.70
C TRP A 491 30.92 7.39 5.19
N GLN A 492 32.16 7.03 5.54
CA GLN A 492 32.62 7.08 6.91
C GLN A 492 32.59 8.50 7.43
N LYS A 493 32.10 8.69 8.66
CA LYS A 493 32.02 9.97 9.35
C LYS A 493 32.81 9.91 10.65
N ASP A 494 33.35 11.02 11.06
CA ASP A 494 34.01 11.18 12.37
C ASP A 494 32.98 11.48 13.49
N ASP A 495 33.46 11.61 14.73
CA ASP A 495 32.61 11.90 15.90
C ASP A 495 31.84 13.24 15.81
N LYS A 496 32.14 14.07 14.81
CA LYS A 496 31.48 15.36 14.54
C LYS A 496 30.61 15.32 13.28
N ASP A 497 30.27 14.12 12.79
CA ASP A 497 29.50 13.88 11.58
C ASP A 497 30.17 14.43 10.29
N GLN A 498 31.52 14.65 10.30
CA GLN A 498 32.25 15.09 9.13
C GLN A 498 32.74 13.91 8.32
N ILE A 499 32.59 13.99 6.99
CA ILE A 499 32.99 12.92 6.06
C ILE A 499 34.51 12.72 6.11
N ILE A 500 34.95 11.52 6.41
CA ILE A 500 36.35 11.11 6.39
C ILE A 500 36.78 10.93 4.92
N LYS A 501 37.90 11.59 4.56
CA LYS A 501 38.46 11.51 3.22
C LYS A 501 39.75 10.69 3.18
N ASP A 502 40.01 10.05 2.04
CA ASP A 502 41.25 9.36 1.76
C ASP A 502 42.40 10.37 1.43
N LYS A 503 43.61 9.81 1.16
CA LYS A 503 44.79 10.63 0.76
C LYS A 503 44.63 11.43 -0.53
N ASN A 504 43.64 11.10 -1.35
CA ASN A 504 43.32 11.77 -2.61
C ASN A 504 42.17 12.77 -2.45
N GLY A 505 41.65 12.94 -1.23
CA GLY A 505 40.53 13.82 -0.91
C GLY A 505 39.16 13.25 -1.26
N GLN A 506 39.07 11.95 -1.59
CA GLN A 506 37.78 11.28 -1.88
C GLN A 506 37.17 10.76 -0.58
N PRO A 507 35.82 10.76 -0.45
CA PRO A 507 35.14 10.14 0.69
C PRO A 507 35.54 8.67 0.84
N LYS A 508 35.80 8.24 2.07
CA LYS A 508 35.99 6.82 2.40
C LYS A 508 34.65 6.13 2.49
N VAL A 509 34.50 5.03 1.79
CA VAL A 509 33.29 4.20 1.82
C VAL A 509 33.16 3.55 3.20
N ASP A 510 31.94 3.52 3.72
CA ASP A 510 31.51 2.73 4.87
C ASP A 510 30.93 1.41 4.37
N ASP A 511 31.72 0.35 4.46
CA ASP A 511 31.33 -0.97 3.97
C ASP A 511 30.06 -1.48 4.67
N ASP A 512 29.90 -1.21 5.99
CA ASP A 512 28.75 -1.66 6.74
C ASP A 512 27.46 -0.97 6.28
N ALA A 513 27.52 0.33 6.03
CA ALA A 513 26.40 1.09 5.49
C ALA A 513 26.02 0.65 4.05
N VAL A 514 27.00 0.29 3.23
CA VAL A 514 26.74 -0.25 1.87
C VAL A 514 26.12 -1.64 1.95
N ILE A 515 26.58 -2.52 2.85
CA ILE A 515 26.03 -3.87 3.04
C ILE A 515 24.57 -3.79 3.52
N GLU A 516 24.29 -2.90 4.46
CA GLU A 516 22.92 -2.63 4.91
C GLU A 516 22.03 -2.11 3.76
N ALA A 517 22.52 -1.14 2.98
CA ALA A 517 21.80 -0.63 1.81
C ALA A 517 21.59 -1.70 0.73
N ALA A 518 22.55 -2.64 0.53
CA ALA A 518 22.39 -3.77 -0.37
C ALA A 518 21.29 -4.75 0.11
N ALA A 519 21.18 -4.96 1.42
CA ALA A 519 20.08 -5.73 2.00
C ALA A 519 18.75 -5.03 1.78
N TRP A 520 18.67 -3.72 2.00
CA TRP A 520 17.46 -2.92 1.69
C TRP A 520 17.13 -2.90 0.20
N GLU A 521 18.13 -2.83 -0.69
CA GLU A 521 17.93 -2.89 -2.14
C GLU A 521 17.36 -4.25 -2.59
N SER A 522 17.70 -5.34 -1.88
CA SER A 522 17.09 -6.65 -2.10
C SER A 522 15.66 -6.75 -1.56
N GLY A 523 15.26 -5.81 -0.70
CA GLY A 523 14.01 -5.82 0.05
C GLY A 523 13.96 -6.83 1.20
N MET A 524 15.00 -7.64 1.39
CA MET A 524 15.12 -8.63 2.47
C MET A 524 16.10 -8.13 3.55
N ASP A 525 15.75 -7.04 4.20
CA ASP A 525 16.57 -6.12 4.97
C ASP A 525 17.59 -6.76 5.95
N ASN A 526 17.27 -7.89 6.53
CA ASN A 526 18.16 -8.59 7.46
C ASN A 526 18.33 -10.08 7.15
N ALA A 527 18.12 -10.49 5.88
CA ALA A 527 18.27 -11.87 5.47
C ALA A 527 19.68 -12.41 5.77
N THR A 528 19.76 -13.70 6.12
CA THR A 528 21.03 -14.33 6.58
C THR A 528 22.14 -14.27 5.54
N ARG A 529 21.82 -14.13 4.26
CA ARG A 529 22.81 -14.05 3.16
C ARG A 529 23.58 -12.73 3.14
N PHE A 530 23.12 -11.70 3.85
CA PHE A 530 23.81 -10.41 3.99
C PHE A 530 24.64 -10.29 5.27
N ASP A 531 24.70 -11.34 6.10
CA ASP A 531 25.58 -11.32 7.29
C ASP A 531 27.02 -11.10 6.87
N LYS A 532 27.68 -10.09 7.44
CA LYS A 532 29.01 -9.63 7.05
C LYS A 532 30.07 -10.72 7.15
N GLU A 533 30.00 -11.54 8.20
CA GLU A 533 30.97 -12.56 8.48
C GLU A 533 30.77 -13.79 7.58
N GLY A 534 31.87 -14.32 7.07
CA GLY A 534 31.86 -15.53 6.28
C GLY A 534 31.47 -16.78 7.10
N VAL A 535 30.78 -17.71 6.45
CA VAL A 535 30.35 -18.98 7.06
C VAL A 535 31.05 -20.17 6.42
N GLY A 536 31.94 -20.79 7.20
CA GLY A 536 32.67 -21.98 6.77
C GLY A 536 33.79 -21.70 5.77
N LYS A 537 34.42 -22.80 5.26
CA LYS A 537 35.60 -22.70 4.40
C LYS A 537 35.31 -22.06 3.04
N GLY A 538 36.08 -21.06 2.69
CA GLY A 538 36.04 -20.39 1.38
C GLY A 538 35.02 -19.26 1.25
N ASP A 539 34.18 -19.03 2.25
CA ASP A 539 33.35 -17.82 2.34
C ASP A 539 34.23 -16.69 2.96
N VAL A 540 34.49 -15.66 2.18
CA VAL A 540 35.34 -14.52 2.57
C VAL A 540 34.56 -13.39 3.25
N GLY A 541 33.27 -13.61 3.56
CA GLY A 541 32.38 -12.59 4.08
C GLY A 541 31.85 -11.66 2.97
N VAL A 542 30.96 -10.77 3.32
CA VAL A 542 30.47 -9.73 2.41
C VAL A 542 31.52 -8.65 2.27
N LYS A 543 31.88 -8.31 1.04
CA LYS A 543 32.81 -7.24 0.66
C LYS A 543 32.10 -6.24 -0.24
N VAL A 544 32.61 -5.02 -0.26
CA VAL A 544 32.07 -3.92 -1.07
C VAL A 544 33.02 -3.63 -2.22
N PHE A 545 32.46 -3.49 -3.42
CA PHE A 545 33.18 -3.11 -4.64
C PHE A 545 32.62 -1.82 -5.24
N GLU A 546 33.47 -1.02 -5.86
CA GLU A 546 33.08 0.19 -6.59
C GLU A 546 32.70 -0.13 -8.02
N ASN A 547 31.45 0.12 -8.40
CA ASN A 547 31.05 0.10 -9.81
C ASN A 547 31.53 1.36 -10.53
N LYS A 548 32.22 1.16 -11.65
CA LYS A 548 32.76 2.29 -12.45
C LYS A 548 32.20 2.32 -13.88
N ASN A 549 31.86 3.52 -14.31
CA ASN A 549 31.54 3.81 -15.69
C ASN A 549 32.45 4.93 -16.20
N LYS A 550 33.23 4.66 -17.26
CA LYS A 550 34.23 5.59 -17.81
C LYS A 550 35.17 6.15 -16.73
N GLY A 551 35.60 5.31 -15.79
CA GLY A 551 36.54 5.65 -14.72
C GLY A 551 35.91 6.42 -13.52
N LYS A 552 34.64 6.75 -13.54
CA LYS A 552 33.93 7.38 -12.43
C LYS A 552 33.14 6.33 -11.66
N VAL A 553 33.13 6.42 -10.33
CA VAL A 553 32.28 5.59 -9.46
C VAL A 553 30.83 5.97 -9.71
N VAL A 554 29.98 4.99 -10.01
CA VAL A 554 28.56 5.16 -10.28
C VAL A 554 27.67 4.44 -9.26
N GLY A 555 28.24 3.62 -8.40
CA GLY A 555 27.54 2.90 -7.35
C GLY A 555 28.47 1.93 -6.66
N TYR A 556 27.95 1.22 -5.68
CA TYR A 556 28.63 0.17 -4.96
C TYR A 556 27.88 -1.14 -5.11
N SER A 557 28.56 -2.27 -5.17
CA SER A 557 27.98 -3.61 -5.16
C SER A 557 28.62 -4.45 -4.06
N ILE A 558 27.89 -5.40 -3.49
CA ILE A 558 28.47 -6.44 -2.67
C ILE A 558 29.09 -7.54 -3.56
N ASN A 559 29.99 -8.34 -3.00
CA ASN A 559 30.69 -9.41 -3.73
C ASN A 559 29.84 -10.67 -3.94
N GLN A 560 28.54 -10.50 -4.20
CA GLN A 560 27.59 -11.61 -4.37
C GLN A 560 26.71 -11.37 -5.61
N GLU A 561 26.92 -12.19 -6.64
CA GLU A 561 25.96 -12.31 -7.75
C GLU A 561 24.69 -12.95 -7.18
N SER A 562 23.64 -12.19 -6.98
CA SER A 562 22.45 -12.62 -6.24
C SER A 562 21.48 -13.37 -7.15
N VAL A 563 21.06 -14.56 -6.73
CA VAL A 563 20.26 -15.47 -7.56
C VAL A 563 18.86 -14.97 -7.81
N ASP A 564 18.23 -14.34 -6.83
CA ASP A 564 16.91 -13.72 -6.98
C ASP A 564 16.95 -12.49 -7.88
N LEU A 565 17.92 -11.58 -7.70
CA LEU A 565 18.07 -10.41 -8.56
C LEU A 565 18.20 -10.81 -10.03
N ASN A 566 19.04 -11.81 -10.31
CA ASN A 566 19.24 -12.27 -11.67
C ASN A 566 18.05 -13.06 -12.22
N ALA A 567 17.27 -13.74 -11.36
CA ALA A 567 15.99 -14.32 -11.75
C ALA A 567 14.94 -13.24 -12.08
N TYR A 568 14.86 -12.17 -11.28
CA TYR A 568 14.02 -11.01 -11.57
C TYR A 568 14.42 -10.31 -12.88
N LEU A 569 15.72 -10.06 -13.09
CA LEU A 569 16.22 -9.46 -14.32
C LEU A 569 15.98 -10.34 -15.57
N TYR A 570 16.01 -11.67 -15.40
CA TYR A 570 15.61 -12.58 -16.46
C TYR A 570 14.12 -12.43 -16.79
N ALA A 571 13.26 -12.44 -15.78
CA ALA A 571 11.83 -12.23 -15.95
C ALA A 571 11.53 -10.86 -16.55
N GLU A 572 12.21 -9.81 -16.08
CA GLU A 572 12.09 -8.44 -16.63
C GLU A 572 12.42 -8.39 -18.12
N LYS A 573 13.50 -9.07 -18.56
CA LYS A 573 13.81 -9.20 -20.00
C LYS A 573 12.66 -9.87 -20.77
N GLY A 574 12.02 -10.86 -20.18
CA GLY A 574 10.85 -11.53 -20.74
C GLY A 574 9.66 -10.58 -20.91
N TYR A 575 9.34 -9.80 -19.89
CA TYR A 575 8.27 -8.81 -19.93
C TYR A 575 8.59 -7.66 -20.88
N LEU A 576 9.82 -7.15 -20.89
CA LEU A 576 10.26 -6.12 -21.84
C LEU A 576 10.20 -6.63 -23.28
N ALA A 577 10.53 -7.90 -23.53
CA ALA A 577 10.35 -8.52 -24.83
C ALA A 577 8.87 -8.57 -25.25
N SER A 578 7.98 -8.97 -24.36
CA SER A 578 6.53 -9.01 -24.60
C SER A 578 5.97 -7.61 -24.90
N ILE A 579 6.39 -6.61 -24.13
CA ILE A 579 6.00 -5.20 -24.36
C ILE A 579 6.57 -4.69 -25.70
N ALA A 580 7.83 -5.00 -26.01
CA ALA A 580 8.46 -4.63 -27.28
C ALA A 580 7.76 -5.26 -28.49
N GLU A 581 7.34 -6.53 -28.39
CA GLU A 581 6.57 -7.21 -29.43
C GLU A 581 5.22 -6.52 -29.66
N GLU A 582 4.48 -6.22 -28.56
CA GLU A 582 3.19 -5.53 -28.60
C GLU A 582 3.29 -4.12 -29.21
N LEU A 583 4.43 -3.43 -28.97
CA LEU A 583 4.72 -2.10 -29.52
C LEU A 583 5.40 -2.15 -30.91
N GLY A 584 5.64 -3.34 -31.49
CA GLY A 584 6.25 -3.52 -32.79
C GLY A 584 7.77 -3.23 -32.83
N LYS A 585 8.46 -3.25 -31.68
CA LYS A 585 9.90 -2.96 -31.54
C LYS A 585 10.74 -4.23 -31.72
N LYS A 586 10.84 -4.69 -32.98
CA LYS A 586 11.42 -6.00 -33.33
C LYS A 586 12.87 -6.21 -32.88
N GLU A 587 13.71 -5.17 -32.97
CA GLU A 587 15.13 -5.28 -32.56
C GLU A 587 15.26 -5.42 -31.04
N ASP A 588 14.51 -4.64 -30.25
CA ASP A 588 14.49 -4.73 -28.79
C ASP A 588 14.02 -6.13 -28.36
N TYR A 589 12.94 -6.65 -28.98
CA TYR A 589 12.46 -8.02 -28.75
C TYR A 589 13.59 -9.05 -28.93
N LYS A 590 14.30 -9.01 -30.06
CA LYS A 590 15.38 -9.97 -30.34
C LYS A 590 16.55 -9.83 -29.34
N ASN A 591 16.89 -8.61 -28.95
CA ASN A 591 17.97 -8.36 -28.01
C ASN A 591 17.63 -8.92 -26.63
N TYR A 592 16.44 -8.63 -26.10
CA TYR A 592 16.00 -9.18 -24.81
C TYR A 592 15.93 -10.72 -24.82
N GLN A 593 15.42 -11.34 -25.89
CA GLN A 593 15.42 -12.78 -26.07
C GLN A 593 16.83 -13.39 -26.00
N LYS A 594 17.79 -12.77 -26.68
CA LYS A 594 19.19 -13.22 -26.72
C LYS A 594 19.86 -13.06 -25.35
N GLU A 595 19.66 -11.94 -24.67
CA GLU A 595 20.23 -11.66 -23.34
C GLU A 595 19.64 -12.60 -22.28
N ALA A 596 18.32 -12.80 -22.30
CA ALA A 596 17.65 -13.72 -21.40
C ALA A 596 18.20 -15.16 -21.51
N LYS A 597 18.44 -15.65 -22.75
CA LYS A 597 19.03 -17.00 -22.95
C LYS A 597 20.41 -17.13 -22.30
N LYS A 598 21.25 -16.08 -22.40
CA LYS A 598 22.58 -16.09 -21.76
C LYS A 598 22.46 -16.13 -20.23
N LEU A 599 21.60 -15.29 -19.68
CA LEU A 599 21.38 -15.19 -18.24
C LEU A 599 20.78 -16.49 -17.68
N LYS A 600 19.80 -17.07 -18.36
CA LYS A 600 19.24 -18.38 -18.02
C LYS A 600 20.31 -19.45 -17.89
N LYS A 601 21.15 -19.56 -18.93
CA LYS A 601 22.24 -20.52 -18.94
C LYS A 601 23.21 -20.32 -17.76
N TYR A 602 23.56 -19.05 -17.49
CA TYR A 602 24.45 -18.73 -16.38
C TYR A 602 23.90 -19.19 -15.04
N ILE A 603 22.64 -18.83 -14.74
CA ILE A 603 21.97 -19.22 -13.47
C ILE A 603 21.91 -20.74 -13.33
N GLN A 604 21.52 -21.47 -14.40
CA GLN A 604 21.44 -22.92 -14.38
C GLN A 604 22.77 -23.62 -14.09
N GLU A 605 23.88 -23.10 -14.67
CA GLU A 605 25.19 -23.73 -14.61
C GLU A 605 26.02 -23.31 -13.38
N ASN A 606 25.73 -22.14 -12.78
CA ASN A 606 26.62 -21.55 -11.77
C ASN A 606 25.98 -21.30 -10.40
N MET A 607 24.64 -21.24 -10.32
CA MET A 607 23.94 -20.87 -9.09
C MET A 607 23.17 -22.01 -8.44
N PHE A 608 23.22 -23.23 -9.03
CA PHE A 608 22.57 -24.41 -8.48
C PHE A 608 23.57 -25.35 -7.81
N ASP A 609 23.29 -25.77 -6.58
CA ASP A 609 24.06 -26.80 -5.89
C ASP A 609 23.37 -28.16 -5.99
N GLU A 610 23.96 -29.09 -6.73
CA GLU A 610 23.44 -30.45 -6.96
C GLU A 610 23.27 -31.25 -5.66
N LYS A 611 24.13 -31.00 -4.66
CA LYS A 611 24.15 -31.78 -3.41
C LYS A 611 22.94 -31.42 -2.53
N THR A 612 22.62 -30.15 -2.40
CA THR A 612 21.46 -29.67 -1.61
C THR A 612 20.19 -29.59 -2.44
N GLY A 613 20.29 -29.61 -3.77
CA GLY A 613 19.19 -29.49 -4.69
C GLY A 613 18.52 -28.11 -4.64
N PHE A 614 19.31 -27.04 -4.48
CA PHE A 614 18.78 -25.70 -4.28
C PHE A 614 19.66 -24.63 -4.95
N PHE A 615 19.09 -23.44 -5.22
CA PHE A 615 19.83 -22.32 -5.80
C PHE A 615 20.33 -21.38 -4.69
N TYR A 616 21.51 -20.78 -4.92
CA TYR A 616 22.20 -19.88 -4.00
C TYR A 616 22.91 -18.75 -4.72
N ASP A 617 23.21 -17.67 -4.00
CA ASP A 617 24.10 -16.60 -4.46
C ASP A 617 25.51 -17.14 -4.72
N LEU A 618 26.18 -16.55 -5.73
CA LEU A 618 27.53 -16.89 -6.09
C LEU A 618 28.49 -15.77 -5.64
N GLN A 619 29.42 -16.09 -4.75
CA GLN A 619 30.43 -15.14 -4.30
C GLN A 619 31.52 -14.95 -5.35
N ILE A 620 31.97 -13.71 -5.54
CA ILE A 620 33.03 -13.30 -6.47
C ILE A 620 34.15 -12.57 -5.73
N ASN A 621 35.38 -12.61 -6.32
CA ASN A 621 36.53 -11.84 -5.87
C ASN A 621 36.57 -10.45 -6.54
N GLU A 622 37.48 -9.59 -6.11
CA GLU A 622 37.73 -8.28 -6.65
C GLU A 622 38.12 -8.30 -8.16
N ASP A 623 38.77 -9.37 -8.64
CA ASP A 623 39.07 -9.58 -10.05
C ASP A 623 37.86 -10.14 -10.87
N GLY A 624 36.73 -10.30 -10.25
CA GLY A 624 35.52 -10.86 -10.85
C GLY A 624 35.53 -12.39 -10.99
N SER A 625 36.57 -13.07 -10.50
CA SER A 625 36.60 -14.53 -10.52
C SER A 625 35.63 -15.13 -9.49
N LYS A 626 35.00 -16.25 -9.87
CA LYS A 626 34.06 -16.98 -9.00
C LYS A 626 34.79 -17.61 -7.84
N THR A 627 34.26 -17.46 -6.63
CA THR A 627 34.86 -18.03 -5.43
C THR A 627 34.07 -19.26 -4.97
N LYS A 628 32.78 -19.09 -4.66
CA LYS A 628 32.00 -20.12 -3.99
C LYS A 628 30.48 -19.85 -4.10
N LEU A 629 29.69 -20.92 -4.25
CA LEU A 629 28.25 -20.87 -3.92
C LEU A 629 28.07 -20.75 -2.41
N LEU A 630 27.21 -19.85 -1.96
CA LEU A 630 27.00 -19.52 -0.55
C LEU A 630 26.04 -20.50 0.16
N VAL A 631 26.22 -21.81 -0.10
CA VAL A 631 25.42 -22.90 0.48
C VAL A 631 25.44 -22.88 2.02
N ASN A 632 26.58 -22.54 2.61
CA ASN A 632 26.74 -22.55 4.07
C ASN A 632 25.99 -21.40 4.77
N ARG A 633 25.46 -20.41 4.03
CA ARG A 633 24.60 -19.36 4.57
C ARG A 633 23.16 -19.80 4.73
N GLY A 634 22.86 -21.02 4.31
CA GLY A 634 21.54 -21.65 4.40
C GLY A 634 20.64 -21.33 3.21
N LYS A 635 19.45 -21.89 3.21
CA LYS A 635 18.43 -21.72 2.17
C LYS A 635 17.47 -20.61 2.58
N GLY A 636 17.06 -19.80 1.60
CA GLY A 636 16.04 -18.79 1.74
C GLY A 636 15.12 -18.74 0.52
N THR A 637 14.19 -17.80 0.53
CA THR A 637 13.20 -17.64 -0.55
C THR A 637 13.82 -17.32 -1.90
N GLU A 638 15.00 -16.71 -1.92
CA GLU A 638 15.77 -16.43 -3.13
C GLU A 638 16.01 -17.67 -4.00
N GLY A 639 16.09 -18.85 -3.37
CA GLY A 639 16.41 -20.09 -4.08
C GLY A 639 15.27 -20.70 -4.89
N TRP A 640 14.03 -20.25 -4.78
CA TRP A 640 12.95 -20.68 -5.69
C TRP A 640 12.59 -19.63 -6.76
N LEU A 641 13.19 -18.44 -6.72
CA LEU A 641 12.95 -17.43 -7.76
C LEU A 641 13.36 -17.88 -9.16
N PRO A 642 14.40 -18.72 -9.36
CA PRO A 642 14.64 -19.33 -10.66
C PRO A 642 13.50 -20.22 -11.20
N LEU A 643 12.67 -20.81 -10.31
CA LEU A 643 11.46 -21.52 -10.71
C LEU A 643 10.34 -20.55 -11.07
N TRP A 644 10.15 -19.52 -10.23
CA TRP A 644 9.18 -18.45 -10.52
C TRP A 644 9.44 -17.80 -11.87
N ALA A 645 10.70 -17.51 -12.19
CA ALA A 645 11.11 -16.92 -13.46
C ALA A 645 11.20 -17.92 -14.63
N LYS A 646 10.87 -19.22 -14.44
CA LYS A 646 11.02 -20.29 -15.46
C LYS A 646 12.45 -20.47 -15.98
N VAL A 647 13.44 -20.20 -15.13
CA VAL A 647 14.86 -20.39 -15.42
C VAL A 647 15.29 -21.83 -15.23
N ALA A 648 14.90 -22.47 -14.14
CA ALA A 648 15.36 -23.81 -13.76
C ALA A 648 15.11 -24.87 -14.83
N THR A 649 15.95 -25.92 -14.90
CA THR A 649 15.60 -27.13 -15.64
C THR A 649 14.52 -27.92 -14.89
N LYS A 650 13.88 -28.90 -15.53
CA LYS A 650 12.88 -29.76 -14.87
C LYS A 650 13.47 -30.52 -13.69
N GLU A 651 14.72 -30.97 -13.81
CA GLU A 651 15.45 -31.70 -12.77
C GLU A 651 15.78 -30.77 -11.59
N GLN A 652 16.27 -29.57 -11.87
CA GLN A 652 16.52 -28.55 -10.84
C GLN A 652 15.21 -28.18 -10.12
N ALA A 653 14.12 -27.94 -10.86
CA ALA A 653 12.81 -27.62 -10.30
C ALA A 653 12.29 -28.75 -9.39
N ALA A 654 12.45 -30.01 -9.79
CA ALA A 654 12.06 -31.16 -8.97
C ALA A 654 12.86 -31.24 -7.66
N ALA A 655 14.15 -30.90 -7.68
CA ALA A 655 15.00 -30.87 -6.50
C ALA A 655 14.61 -29.69 -5.56
N VAL A 656 14.39 -28.49 -6.11
CA VAL A 656 13.91 -27.33 -5.33
C VAL A 656 12.55 -27.60 -4.71
N LYS A 657 11.59 -28.15 -5.48
CA LYS A 657 10.27 -28.56 -4.97
C LYS A 657 10.37 -29.51 -3.79
N LYS A 658 11.30 -30.48 -3.82
CA LYS A 658 11.53 -31.39 -2.69
C LYS A 658 11.93 -30.64 -1.41
N ASN A 659 12.77 -29.60 -1.51
CA ASN A 659 13.11 -28.73 -0.38
C ASN A 659 11.89 -27.91 0.08
N MET A 660 11.15 -27.32 -0.85
CA MET A 660 9.97 -26.50 -0.55
C MET A 660 8.87 -27.28 0.19
N MET A 661 8.69 -28.55 -0.16
CA MET A 661 7.66 -29.43 0.45
C MET A 661 8.13 -30.14 1.72
N ASN A 662 9.38 -29.92 2.17
CA ASN A 662 9.93 -30.56 3.36
C ASN A 662 9.50 -29.79 4.63
N GLN A 663 8.87 -30.49 5.59
CA GLN A 663 8.38 -29.93 6.85
C GLN A 663 9.49 -29.44 7.78
N GLU A 664 10.70 -29.98 7.65
CA GLU A 664 11.88 -29.52 8.39
C GLU A 664 12.60 -28.37 7.69
N MET A 665 12.06 -27.85 6.58
CA MET A 665 12.61 -26.74 5.81
C MET A 665 11.57 -25.65 5.60
N PHE A 666 10.81 -25.71 4.50
CA PHE A 666 9.89 -24.65 4.08
C PHE A 666 8.40 -24.98 4.23
N ASN A 667 8.01 -26.25 4.37
CA ASN A 667 6.61 -26.62 4.60
C ASN A 667 6.26 -26.64 6.09
N THR A 668 6.50 -25.51 6.75
CA THR A 668 6.18 -25.27 8.16
C THR A 668 4.66 -25.19 8.41
N PHE A 669 4.21 -24.93 9.63
CA PHE A 669 2.79 -24.75 9.93
C PHE A 669 2.16 -23.70 9.00
N MET A 670 2.70 -22.47 8.96
CA MET A 670 2.46 -21.52 7.87
C MET A 670 3.64 -21.61 6.90
N PRO A 671 3.44 -22.07 5.64
CA PRO A 671 4.55 -22.43 4.76
C PRO A 671 5.31 -21.25 4.18
N PHE A 672 6.50 -21.54 3.66
CA PHE A 672 7.39 -20.63 2.97
C PHE A 672 8.05 -19.54 3.83
N PRO A 673 8.65 -19.93 4.98
CA PRO A 673 9.48 -19.00 5.75
C PRO A 673 10.62 -18.43 4.91
N THR A 674 11.02 -17.19 5.20
CA THR A 674 12.09 -16.50 4.46
C THR A 674 13.47 -17.09 4.67
N ALA A 675 13.69 -17.78 5.77
CA ALA A 675 14.84 -18.67 5.96
C ALA A 675 14.32 -20.08 6.25
N SER A 676 14.94 -21.09 5.66
CA SER A 676 14.59 -22.50 5.91
C SER A 676 14.76 -22.85 7.39
N LYS A 677 13.82 -23.63 7.95
CA LYS A 677 13.85 -24.04 9.37
C LYS A 677 15.15 -24.77 9.76
N ASP A 678 15.81 -25.44 8.82
CA ASP A 678 17.11 -26.09 9.00
C ASP A 678 18.31 -25.14 8.92
N ASN A 679 18.10 -23.84 8.68
CA ASN A 679 19.14 -22.83 8.71
C ASN A 679 19.52 -22.53 10.17
N GLU A 680 20.81 -22.60 10.52
CA GLU A 680 21.31 -22.34 11.88
C GLU A 680 20.94 -20.96 12.42
N LYS A 681 20.66 -19.97 11.53
CA LYS A 681 20.27 -18.61 11.88
C LYS A 681 18.77 -18.36 11.72
N PHE A 682 17.99 -19.42 11.53
CA PHE A 682 16.53 -19.31 11.49
C PHE A 682 15.99 -18.72 12.78
N ALA A 683 15.08 -17.74 12.65
CA ALA A 683 14.43 -17.10 13.79
C ALA A 683 13.00 -16.71 13.40
N ALA A 684 12.02 -17.48 13.88
CA ALA A 684 10.61 -17.43 13.47
C ALA A 684 9.95 -16.04 13.56
N THR A 685 10.52 -15.12 14.37
CA THR A 685 9.94 -13.78 14.62
C THR A 685 10.90 -12.63 14.27
N LYS A 686 12.03 -12.91 13.55
CA LYS A 686 13.02 -11.90 13.21
C LYS A 686 12.99 -11.49 11.74
N TYR A 687 11.99 -10.73 11.38
CA TYR A 687 11.80 -10.00 10.12
C TYR A 687 12.07 -10.87 8.87
N TRP A 688 13.22 -10.81 8.18
CA TRP A 688 13.57 -11.63 7.01
C TRP A 688 14.42 -12.87 7.34
N ARG A 689 14.46 -13.30 8.59
CA ARG A 689 15.24 -14.46 9.05
C ARG A 689 14.37 -15.68 9.42
N GLY A 690 13.13 -15.70 9.02
CA GLY A 690 12.20 -16.78 9.34
C GLY A 690 10.73 -16.48 9.07
N PRO A 691 10.17 -15.32 9.43
CA PRO A 691 8.78 -15.01 9.17
C PRO A 691 8.35 -15.27 7.73
N VAL A 692 7.09 -15.65 7.55
CA VAL A 692 6.48 -15.81 6.22
C VAL A 692 6.06 -14.44 5.71
N TRP A 693 6.59 -14.06 4.57
CA TRP A 693 6.20 -12.88 3.83
C TRP A 693 5.36 -13.30 2.63
N LEU A 694 4.15 -12.75 2.51
CA LEU A 694 3.14 -13.25 1.58
C LEU A 694 3.51 -13.06 0.11
N ASP A 695 4.28 -12.04 -0.22
CA ASP A 695 4.81 -11.81 -1.55
C ASP A 695 5.79 -12.93 -1.98
N GLN A 696 6.67 -13.33 -1.05
CA GLN A 696 7.62 -14.42 -1.29
C GLN A 696 6.91 -15.79 -1.32
N ALA A 697 5.87 -15.95 -0.49
CA ALA A 697 5.02 -17.13 -0.51
C ALA A 697 4.22 -17.24 -1.82
N LEU A 698 3.69 -16.11 -2.34
CA LEU A 698 3.06 -16.04 -3.66
C LEU A 698 4.02 -16.51 -4.75
N PHE A 699 5.25 -15.97 -4.79
CA PHE A 699 6.26 -16.39 -5.74
C PHE A 699 6.62 -17.88 -5.59
N GLY A 700 6.61 -18.40 -4.37
CA GLY A 700 6.80 -19.83 -4.11
C GLY A 700 5.67 -20.71 -4.68
N VAL A 701 4.42 -20.28 -4.52
CA VAL A 701 3.25 -20.96 -5.09
C VAL A 701 3.30 -20.92 -6.62
N GLU A 702 3.57 -19.76 -7.21
CA GLU A 702 3.70 -19.59 -8.66
C GLU A 702 4.89 -20.38 -9.23
N ALA A 703 5.99 -20.48 -8.47
CA ALA A 703 7.12 -21.33 -8.82
C ALA A 703 6.71 -22.80 -8.97
N LEU A 704 5.88 -23.33 -8.07
CA LEU A 704 5.32 -24.68 -8.17
C LEU A 704 4.40 -24.83 -9.40
N GLN A 705 3.53 -23.85 -9.64
CA GLN A 705 2.61 -23.86 -10.80
C GLN A 705 3.36 -23.83 -12.14
N ASN A 706 4.45 -23.09 -12.24
CA ASN A 706 5.28 -22.98 -13.45
C ASN A 706 5.87 -24.31 -13.92
N TYR A 707 5.94 -25.30 -13.05
CA TYR A 707 6.47 -26.64 -13.32
C TYR A 707 5.41 -27.75 -13.11
N ASP A 708 4.12 -27.40 -13.25
CA ASP A 708 2.97 -28.31 -13.19
C ASP A 708 2.73 -28.98 -11.82
N TYR A 709 3.31 -28.45 -10.73
CA TYR A 709 3.06 -28.92 -9.35
C TYR A 709 1.79 -28.29 -8.76
N THR A 710 0.68 -28.38 -9.51
CA THR A 710 -0.60 -27.70 -9.19
C THR A 710 -1.19 -28.16 -7.86
N LYS A 711 -1.07 -29.46 -7.54
CA LYS A 711 -1.60 -30.01 -6.28
C LYS A 711 -0.88 -29.41 -5.09
N GLU A 712 0.45 -29.38 -5.13
CA GLU A 712 1.28 -28.81 -4.08
C GLU A 712 1.03 -27.30 -3.95
N ALA A 713 0.90 -26.59 -5.06
CA ALA A 713 0.57 -25.17 -5.07
C ALA A 713 -0.78 -24.87 -4.36
N LYS A 714 -1.83 -25.65 -4.65
CA LYS A 714 -3.14 -25.55 -3.97
C LYS A 714 -3.03 -25.86 -2.48
N GLU A 715 -2.34 -26.94 -2.11
CA GLU A 715 -2.13 -27.31 -0.71
C GLU A 715 -1.42 -26.19 0.08
N MET A 716 -0.36 -25.62 -0.48
CA MET A 716 0.36 -24.53 0.18
C MET A 716 -0.49 -23.25 0.28
N THR A 717 -1.25 -22.94 -0.76
CA THR A 717 -2.18 -21.79 -0.73
C THR A 717 -3.23 -21.96 0.36
N GLN A 718 -3.86 -23.12 0.48
CA GLN A 718 -4.84 -23.36 1.54
C GLN A 718 -4.23 -23.23 2.93
N LYS A 719 -3.01 -23.72 3.15
CA LYS A 719 -2.29 -23.53 4.42
C LYS A 719 -2.03 -22.05 4.72
N LEU A 720 -1.63 -21.25 3.71
CA LEU A 720 -1.41 -19.81 3.88
C LEU A 720 -2.68 -19.08 4.32
N PHE A 721 -3.85 -19.47 3.80
CA PHE A 721 -5.12 -18.88 4.23
C PHE A 721 -5.55 -19.35 5.62
N LEU A 722 -5.54 -20.66 5.86
CA LEU A 722 -6.11 -21.24 7.08
C LEU A 722 -5.26 -20.99 8.33
N HIS A 723 -3.95 -20.82 8.17
CA HIS A 723 -3.04 -20.67 9.30
C HIS A 723 -2.65 -19.22 9.59
N ALA A 724 -3.01 -18.26 8.76
CA ALA A 724 -2.74 -16.84 9.02
C ALA A 724 -3.71 -16.29 10.08
N GLU A 725 -3.16 -15.81 11.21
CA GLU A 725 -3.97 -15.20 12.28
C GLU A 725 -4.83 -14.06 11.73
N GLY A 726 -6.10 -14.06 12.06
CA GLY A 726 -7.06 -13.01 11.72
C GLY A 726 -7.60 -13.02 10.29
N LEU A 727 -6.96 -13.74 9.34
CA LEU A 727 -7.34 -13.67 7.93
C LEU A 727 -8.75 -14.19 7.67
N MET A 728 -9.08 -15.37 8.21
CA MET A 728 -10.38 -16.02 8.02
C MET A 728 -11.48 -15.49 8.97
N GLY A 729 -11.12 -14.73 10.00
CA GLY A 729 -12.03 -14.02 10.90
C GLY A 729 -12.08 -12.52 10.56
N GLU A 730 -12.31 -11.68 11.56
CA GLU A 730 -12.41 -10.21 11.44
C GLU A 730 -11.05 -9.50 11.68
N GLY A 731 -9.98 -10.24 11.95
CA GLY A 731 -8.64 -9.69 12.21
C GLY A 731 -7.98 -9.11 10.94
N PRO A 732 -6.95 -8.27 11.11
CA PRO A 732 -6.25 -7.61 10.01
C PRO A 732 -5.37 -8.56 9.20
N ILE A 733 -4.96 -8.11 8.02
CA ILE A 733 -3.88 -8.72 7.24
C ILE A 733 -2.57 -8.11 7.76
N HIS A 734 -1.63 -8.97 8.18
CA HIS A 734 -0.35 -8.55 8.73
C HIS A 734 0.74 -8.44 7.66
N GLU A 735 1.79 -7.70 7.98
CA GLU A 735 2.98 -7.55 7.16
C GLU A 735 3.67 -8.89 6.90
N ASN A 736 3.85 -9.67 7.97
CA ASN A 736 4.40 -11.02 7.91
C ASN A 736 3.84 -11.89 9.06
N TYR A 737 4.15 -13.19 9.04
CA TYR A 737 3.59 -14.15 9.98
C TYR A 737 4.66 -15.12 10.53
N ASP A 738 4.48 -15.56 11.77
CA ASP A 738 5.31 -16.60 12.38
C ASP A 738 5.08 -17.95 11.68
N PRO A 739 6.11 -18.55 11.06
CA PRO A 739 5.98 -19.80 10.33
C PRO A 739 5.59 -21.01 11.19
N LEU A 740 5.79 -20.94 12.51
CA LEU A 740 5.55 -22.05 13.43
C LEU A 740 4.17 -22.00 14.08
N THR A 741 3.57 -20.83 14.18
CA THR A 741 2.31 -20.60 14.89
C THR A 741 1.24 -19.94 14.03
N GLY A 742 1.59 -19.29 12.93
CA GLY A 742 0.71 -18.48 12.10
C GLY A 742 0.36 -17.11 12.70
N LYS A 743 0.97 -16.74 13.84
CA LYS A 743 0.71 -15.47 14.51
C LYS A 743 1.16 -14.31 13.60
N GLY A 744 0.30 -13.28 13.50
CA GLY A 744 0.61 -12.06 12.79
C GLY A 744 1.74 -11.28 13.49
N LEU A 745 2.68 -10.78 12.70
CA LEU A 745 3.86 -10.05 13.16
C LEU A 745 3.95 -8.69 12.45
N SER A 746 4.70 -7.78 13.06
CA SER A 746 4.98 -6.46 12.51
C SER A 746 3.72 -5.61 12.28
N THR A 747 3.59 -4.94 11.15
CA THR A 747 2.51 -3.99 10.87
C THR A 747 1.21 -4.71 10.46
N LYS A 748 0.09 -4.08 10.75
CA LYS A 748 -1.27 -4.50 10.34
C LYS A 748 -1.71 -3.76 9.08
N ASN A 749 -2.77 -4.24 8.44
CA ASN A 749 -3.35 -3.66 7.21
C ASN A 749 -2.33 -3.50 6.08
N PHE A 750 -1.57 -4.55 5.79
CA PHE A 750 -0.44 -4.46 4.89
C PHE A 750 -0.83 -4.75 3.43
N SER A 751 -0.59 -3.77 2.54
CA SER A 751 -1.05 -3.77 1.15
C SER A 751 -0.54 -4.93 0.31
N TRP A 752 0.77 -5.22 0.33
CA TRP A 752 1.27 -6.30 -0.53
C TRP A 752 0.86 -7.69 -0.05
N SER A 753 0.69 -7.87 1.28
CA SER A 753 0.15 -9.12 1.83
C SER A 753 -1.31 -9.31 1.38
N ALA A 754 -2.10 -8.23 1.40
CA ALA A 754 -3.46 -8.22 0.87
C ALA A 754 -3.47 -8.55 -0.63
N ALA A 755 -2.59 -7.92 -1.41
CA ALA A 755 -2.43 -8.21 -2.84
C ALA A 755 -2.03 -9.67 -3.09
N ALA A 756 -1.11 -10.22 -2.30
CA ALA A 756 -0.69 -11.62 -2.42
C ALA A 756 -1.85 -12.58 -2.13
N TYR A 757 -2.65 -12.35 -1.08
CA TYR A 757 -3.84 -13.17 -0.81
C TYR A 757 -4.87 -13.09 -1.94
N TYR A 758 -5.11 -11.88 -2.47
CA TYR A 758 -5.98 -11.69 -3.64
C TYR A 758 -5.53 -12.54 -4.82
N LEU A 759 -4.24 -12.48 -5.17
CA LEU A 759 -3.67 -13.20 -6.31
C LEU A 759 -3.62 -14.71 -6.08
N LEU A 760 -3.28 -15.17 -4.88
CA LEU A 760 -3.32 -16.59 -4.48
C LEU A 760 -4.72 -17.18 -4.66
N TYR A 761 -5.76 -16.44 -4.25
CA TYR A 761 -7.15 -16.88 -4.46
C TYR A 761 -7.49 -16.97 -5.95
N LYS A 762 -7.28 -15.89 -6.70
CA LYS A 762 -7.63 -15.80 -8.13
C LYS A 762 -6.88 -16.82 -8.98
N ASN A 763 -5.57 -16.93 -8.79
CA ASN A 763 -4.69 -17.66 -9.70
C ASN A 763 -4.47 -19.12 -9.31
N THR A 764 -4.71 -19.49 -8.06
CA THR A 764 -4.43 -20.84 -7.57
C THR A 764 -5.70 -21.60 -7.19
N LEU A 765 -6.61 -20.97 -6.43
CA LEU A 765 -7.82 -21.65 -5.98
C LEU A 765 -8.91 -21.67 -7.07
N LEU A 766 -9.18 -20.53 -7.71
CA LEU A 766 -10.23 -20.41 -8.72
C LEU A 766 -9.81 -20.86 -10.12
N SER A 767 -8.54 -20.98 -10.41
CA SER A 767 -8.08 -21.34 -11.77
C SER A 767 -8.17 -22.84 -12.05
N ASN A 768 -8.94 -23.22 -13.09
CA ASN A 768 -8.93 -24.57 -13.63
C ASN A 768 -7.68 -24.86 -14.49
N ASN A 769 -7.08 -23.81 -15.03
CA ASN A 769 -5.74 -23.83 -15.61
C ASN A 769 -4.97 -22.74 -14.86
N PRO A 770 -4.06 -23.10 -13.95
CA PRO A 770 -3.26 -22.10 -13.25
C PRO A 770 -2.45 -21.34 -14.30
N THR A 771 -3.01 -20.21 -14.72
CA THR A 771 -2.27 -19.24 -15.51
C THR A 771 -1.30 -18.60 -14.55
N THR A 772 -0.08 -19.09 -14.58
CA THR A 772 0.99 -18.47 -13.84
C THR A 772 1.11 -17.03 -14.32
N GLN A 773 1.25 -16.09 -13.38
CA GLN A 773 1.50 -14.69 -13.72
C GLN A 773 2.83 -14.47 -14.43
N THR A 774 3.67 -15.50 -14.57
CA THR A 774 4.85 -15.48 -15.40
C THR A 774 4.46 -15.61 -16.86
N ALA A 775 3.79 -14.59 -17.40
CA ALA A 775 3.18 -14.58 -18.72
C ALA A 775 4.13 -14.04 -19.80
N PHE A 776 5.34 -14.61 -19.88
CA PHE A 776 6.25 -14.34 -20.98
C PHE A 776 6.87 -15.62 -21.53
N GLU A 777 7.32 -15.58 -22.79
CA GLU A 777 7.97 -16.70 -23.45
C GLU A 777 9.35 -16.26 -23.97
N ILE A 778 10.40 -16.96 -23.54
CA ILE A 778 11.74 -16.85 -24.13
C ILE A 778 11.89 -17.95 -25.16
N LYS A 779 11.77 -17.59 -26.44
CA LYS A 779 11.82 -18.49 -27.62
C LYS A 779 13.23 -18.85 -28.02
#